data_664336c0f876a92a07cfca7a8310b445
#
_entry.id   664336c0f876a92a07cfca7a8310b445
#
_cell.length_a   1.000
_cell.length_b   1.000
_cell.length_c   1.000
_cell.angle_alpha   90.00
_cell.angle_beta   90.00
_cell.angle_gamma   90.00
#
_symmetry.space_group_name_H-M   'P 1'
#
loop_
_entity.id
_entity.type
_entity.pdbx_description
1 polymer ?
#
loop_
_entity_poly.entity_id
_entity_poly.type
_entity_poly.pdbx_seq_one_letter_code
_entity_poly.pdbx_strand_id
1 'polypeptide(L)'
;MLSWYRVTGSILYLHTRPGQATRTVYLILLLTELKILMHAMPLLLGVVAVMAIAYRYYSVFLAARVAVLDAGRVTPAHRLNDGQNYHPTNRWILFGHHFAAISGAGPLIGPVLAIQFGYMPGLIWLVIGVCLAGAVQDFLVLAASVRHDGKSLAQIAREMMGPKLGMLISIAILFIVIIALAGLGVVVVKALGGERVPLAPGSVIESPEDLVRAPVSAELERIEVSRGATVRFPSGASVKRSEPFTIEVPSAGLVAGESTDKSTDKALKVPAKSMEIVRGSSWGTFTIACTIPIALLVGLYMYRLRKGRVVEASLLGGAGVLLATFVGSWVPGSWAEPYFLFSREGIIIAICVYGFIASVLPVWLLLCPRDYLSSFLKIGTIIVLMLGIVLANPKLHAPAVNEYFAWGGGPYFNGGIFPFVFICIMCGAVSGFHALVSSGTTPKMANSETDLRMIGYGSMLMEGMVAVCALIAAAAMPQGDYWAINIDLSKAEKYADTLTKMHADIDHLDRIESQVGGETLRGRTGGAVTLAVGMAQIMSDATAKVTSAVSLDGLVKYWFHFAIMFEALFILTTIDTGTRIARFLLQEICGNLAPAFRRMDWWPGVWLTSALVTLGWGGLIWTGSIQTIWPMFGIANQLLAGIALCVVTTWLFRQGRGRYAWVTAIPMLFIVLTTFTAGAQLINSNLWPDLVQGIRTNTISLILKGGLCTAAIVFLITAFTILLACSIGEWMKRTPPDPGRSGKGTDSGGIQ
;
A
#
# COMPACT_ATOMS: atom_id res chain seq x y z
N MET A 1 -47.16 2.67 -30.89
CA MET A 1 -47.25 1.81 -29.71
C MET A 1 -46.36 2.42 -28.63
N LEU A 2 -46.95 2.98 -27.59
CA LEU A 2 -46.31 3.53 -26.42
C LEU A 2 -46.11 2.37 -25.41
N SER A 3 -44.89 1.96 -25.13
CA SER A 3 -44.60 1.04 -24.00
C SER A 3 -43.92 1.81 -22.88
N TRP A 4 -44.51 1.69 -21.69
CA TRP A 4 -44.00 2.30 -20.47
C TRP A 4 -43.01 1.36 -19.80
N TYR A 5 -41.79 1.84 -19.51
CA TYR A 5 -40.86 1.15 -18.62
C TYR A 5 -40.53 2.05 -17.43
N ARG A 6 -40.78 1.53 -16.25
CA ARG A 6 -40.46 2.18 -14.98
C ARG A 6 -39.08 1.67 -14.51
N VAL A 7 -38.07 2.48 -14.57
CA VAL A 7 -36.76 2.22 -13.93
C VAL A 7 -36.55 3.33 -12.93
N THR A 8 -36.45 2.98 -11.64
CA THR A 8 -36.08 3.84 -10.51
C THR A 8 -36.68 5.25 -10.54
N GLY A 9 -37.98 5.36 -10.29
CA GLY A 9 -38.60 6.62 -9.87
C GLY A 9 -38.75 7.74 -10.91
N SER A 10 -38.12 7.64 -12.09
CA SER A 10 -38.22 8.66 -13.14
C SER A 10 -38.86 8.12 -14.41
N ILE A 11 -39.86 8.84 -14.94
CA ILE A 11 -40.54 8.51 -16.19
C ILE A 11 -39.80 9.16 -17.33
N LEU A 12 -39.13 8.37 -18.17
CA LEU A 12 -38.49 8.85 -19.40
C LEU A 12 -39.42 8.63 -20.59
N TYR A 13 -39.82 9.70 -21.29
CA TYR A 13 -40.54 9.64 -22.56
C TYR A 13 -39.54 9.43 -23.71
N LEU A 14 -39.58 8.26 -24.34
CA LEU A 14 -38.79 8.01 -25.55
C LEU A 14 -39.71 8.04 -26.78
N HIS A 15 -39.55 9.05 -27.62
CA HIS A 15 -40.09 9.11 -28.97
C HIS A 15 -39.11 8.42 -29.91
N THR A 16 -39.43 7.20 -30.39
CA THR A 16 -38.54 6.45 -31.28
C THR A 16 -38.86 6.72 -32.76
N ARG A 17 -37.86 7.21 -33.50
CA ARG A 17 -37.82 7.19 -34.98
C ARG A 17 -37.24 5.83 -35.46
N PRO A 18 -37.60 5.33 -36.67
CA PRO A 18 -37.02 4.09 -37.21
C PRO A 18 -35.50 4.25 -37.34
N GLY A 19 -34.74 3.36 -36.71
CA GLY A 19 -33.26 3.42 -36.57
C GLY A 19 -32.78 3.57 -35.13
N GLN A 20 -33.63 3.94 -34.18
CA GLN A 20 -33.28 4.07 -32.76
C GLN A 20 -33.49 2.78 -31.94
N ALA A 21 -34.24 1.82 -32.47
CA ALA A 21 -34.50 0.54 -31.78
C ALA A 21 -33.22 -0.24 -31.48
N THR A 22 -32.23 -0.17 -32.36
CA THR A 22 -30.92 -0.83 -32.19
C THR A 22 -30.12 -0.16 -31.07
N ARG A 23 -30.14 1.17 -30.96
CA ARG A 23 -29.48 1.91 -29.87
C ARG A 23 -30.13 1.65 -28.53
N THR A 24 -31.46 1.53 -28.47
CA THR A 24 -32.20 1.24 -27.23
C THR A 24 -31.93 -0.18 -26.74
N VAL A 25 -31.85 -1.15 -27.65
CA VAL A 25 -31.47 -2.54 -27.32
C VAL A 25 -30.01 -2.59 -26.84
N TYR A 26 -29.09 -1.87 -27.49
CA TYR A 26 -27.70 -1.74 -27.01
C TYR A 26 -27.65 -1.08 -25.66
N LEU A 27 -28.44 -0.04 -25.39
CA LEU A 27 -28.47 0.63 -24.09
C LEU A 27 -29.07 -0.29 -23.00
N ILE A 28 -30.09 -1.07 -23.33
CA ILE A 28 -30.70 -2.06 -22.40
C ILE A 28 -29.73 -3.22 -22.14
N LEU A 29 -29.00 -3.70 -23.14
CA LEU A 29 -27.96 -4.69 -23.00
C LEU A 29 -26.78 -4.10 -22.17
N LEU A 30 -26.36 -2.87 -22.43
CA LEU A 30 -25.34 -2.17 -21.67
C LEU A 30 -25.77 -1.96 -20.19
N LEU A 31 -27.04 -1.63 -19.95
CA LEU A 31 -27.58 -1.49 -18.59
C LEU A 31 -27.76 -2.84 -17.88
N THR A 32 -28.01 -3.93 -18.65
CA THR A 32 -28.05 -5.28 -18.09
C THR A 32 -26.67 -5.80 -17.80
N GLU A 33 -25.67 -5.52 -18.65
CA GLU A 33 -24.25 -5.78 -18.38
C GLU A 33 -23.73 -4.95 -17.22
N LEU A 34 -24.15 -3.69 -17.07
CA LEU A 34 -23.85 -2.85 -15.91
C LEU A 34 -24.41 -3.43 -14.60
N LYS A 35 -25.61 -4.08 -14.63
CA LYS A 35 -26.15 -4.79 -13.45
C LYS A 35 -25.33 -6.02 -13.07
N ILE A 36 -24.76 -6.73 -14.05
CA ILE A 36 -23.87 -7.87 -13.80
C ILE A 36 -22.55 -7.39 -13.15
N LEU A 37 -22.04 -6.22 -13.55
CA LEU A 37 -20.86 -5.58 -12.96
C LEU A 37 -21.07 -5.03 -11.53
N MET A 38 -22.31 -4.98 -11.03
CA MET A 38 -22.60 -4.60 -9.63
C MET A 38 -22.32 -5.71 -8.61
N HIS A 39 -21.87 -6.89 -9.04
CA HIS A 39 -21.46 -7.99 -8.17
C HIS A 39 -19.98 -8.31 -8.31
N ALA A 40 -19.37 -8.72 -7.20
CA ALA A 40 -17.93 -8.90 -7.12
C ALA A 40 -17.40 -10.08 -7.95
N MET A 41 -18.14 -11.20 -8.01
CA MET A 41 -17.67 -12.43 -8.68
C MET A 41 -17.44 -12.23 -10.19
N PRO A 42 -18.39 -11.68 -10.99
CA PRO A 42 -18.15 -11.48 -12.42
C PRO A 42 -16.97 -10.54 -12.70
N LEU A 43 -16.82 -9.49 -11.86
CA LEU A 43 -15.71 -8.55 -11.96
C LEU A 43 -14.39 -9.24 -11.70
N LEU A 44 -14.28 -10.02 -10.62
CA LEU A 44 -13.07 -10.78 -10.28
C LEU A 44 -12.71 -11.77 -11.40
N LEU A 45 -13.66 -12.55 -11.88
CA LEU A 45 -13.42 -13.53 -12.95
C LEU A 45 -13.01 -12.86 -14.26
N GLY A 46 -13.60 -11.72 -14.61
CA GLY A 46 -13.20 -10.92 -15.77
C GLY A 46 -11.75 -10.45 -15.67
N VAL A 47 -11.33 -9.94 -14.51
CA VAL A 47 -9.95 -9.53 -14.26
C VAL A 47 -8.99 -10.72 -14.36
N VAL A 48 -9.33 -11.86 -13.73
CA VAL A 48 -8.51 -13.09 -13.81
C VAL A 48 -8.33 -13.51 -15.27
N ALA A 49 -9.39 -13.48 -16.08
CA ALA A 49 -9.33 -13.83 -17.49
C ALA A 49 -8.39 -12.90 -18.28
N VAL A 50 -8.49 -11.57 -18.08
CA VAL A 50 -7.60 -10.60 -18.73
C VAL A 50 -6.14 -10.82 -18.33
N MET A 51 -5.86 -11.00 -17.04
CA MET A 51 -4.51 -11.27 -16.54
C MET A 51 -3.94 -12.61 -17.09
N ALA A 52 -4.79 -13.64 -17.16
CA ALA A 52 -4.39 -14.93 -17.76
C ALA A 52 -4.03 -14.79 -19.24
N ILE A 53 -4.81 -14.02 -20.02
CA ILE A 53 -4.52 -13.69 -21.41
C ILE A 53 -3.19 -12.92 -21.52
N ALA A 54 -2.99 -11.91 -20.69
CA ALA A 54 -1.73 -11.15 -20.66
C ALA A 54 -0.53 -12.06 -20.34
N TYR A 55 -0.67 -12.94 -19.33
CA TYR A 55 0.39 -13.90 -19.01
C TYR A 55 0.63 -14.90 -20.15
N ARG A 56 -0.42 -15.40 -20.79
CA ARG A 56 -0.30 -16.43 -21.83
C ARG A 56 0.31 -15.90 -23.12
N TYR A 57 -0.02 -14.67 -23.52
CA TYR A 57 0.35 -14.13 -24.83
C TYR A 57 1.36 -12.99 -24.73
N TYR A 58 1.07 -11.94 -23.94
CA TYR A 58 1.92 -10.75 -23.89
C TYR A 58 3.24 -11.02 -23.20
N SER A 59 3.25 -11.75 -22.08
CA SER A 59 4.51 -12.10 -21.41
C SER A 59 5.40 -13.02 -22.26
N VAL A 60 4.81 -13.91 -23.09
CA VAL A 60 5.56 -14.74 -24.05
C VAL A 60 6.20 -13.87 -25.14
N PHE A 61 5.47 -12.88 -25.65
CA PHE A 61 6.02 -11.90 -26.58
C PHE A 61 7.22 -11.17 -25.97
N LEU A 62 7.09 -10.68 -24.73
CA LEU A 62 8.17 -10.00 -24.01
C LEU A 62 9.39 -10.92 -23.83
N ALA A 63 9.17 -12.17 -23.42
CA ALA A 63 10.23 -13.14 -23.20
C ALA A 63 10.96 -13.54 -24.50
N ALA A 64 10.20 -13.78 -25.57
CA ALA A 64 10.76 -14.29 -26.83
C ALA A 64 11.31 -13.20 -27.74
N ARG A 65 10.72 -12.00 -27.76
CA ARG A 65 11.07 -10.94 -28.72
C ARG A 65 11.79 -9.75 -28.09
N VAL A 66 11.40 -9.36 -26.88
CA VAL A 66 11.97 -8.18 -26.20
C VAL A 66 13.20 -8.56 -25.40
N ALA A 67 13.06 -9.41 -24.39
CA ALA A 67 14.18 -9.89 -23.57
C ALA A 67 15.02 -10.97 -24.26
N VAL A 68 14.40 -11.81 -25.10
CA VAL A 68 15.02 -12.99 -25.76
C VAL A 68 15.76 -13.85 -24.74
N LEU A 69 14.97 -14.45 -23.85
CA LEU A 69 15.48 -15.32 -22.81
C LEU A 69 16.11 -16.58 -23.44
N ASP A 70 17.23 -17.01 -22.86
CA ASP A 70 18.01 -18.15 -23.33
C ASP A 70 18.28 -19.11 -22.18
N ALA A 71 17.81 -20.36 -22.31
CA ALA A 71 18.02 -21.40 -21.31
C ALA A 71 19.49 -21.82 -21.18
N GLY A 72 20.28 -21.64 -22.23
CA GLY A 72 21.72 -21.99 -22.26
C GLY A 72 22.60 -20.95 -21.59
N ARG A 73 22.08 -19.75 -21.29
CA ARG A 73 22.87 -18.69 -20.66
C ARG A 73 23.02 -18.95 -19.17
N VAL A 74 24.27 -19.05 -18.70
CA VAL A 74 24.60 -19.24 -17.28
C VAL A 74 24.25 -17.97 -16.50
N THR A 75 23.39 -18.11 -15.49
CA THR A 75 22.97 -16.99 -14.63
C THR A 75 24.05 -16.60 -13.61
N PRO A 76 24.00 -15.38 -13.04
CA PRO A 76 24.90 -14.97 -11.97
C PRO A 76 24.84 -15.90 -10.75
N ALA A 77 23.67 -16.49 -10.46
CA ALA A 77 23.49 -17.44 -9.37
C ALA A 77 24.46 -18.64 -9.44
N HIS A 78 24.75 -19.09 -10.66
CA HIS A 78 25.74 -20.17 -10.89
C HIS A 78 27.17 -19.65 -11.02
N ARG A 79 27.37 -18.57 -11.81
CA ARG A 79 28.70 -18.07 -12.14
C ARG A 79 29.42 -17.41 -10.95
N LEU A 80 28.67 -16.72 -10.10
CA LEU A 80 29.18 -15.97 -8.94
C LEU A 80 28.78 -16.62 -7.60
N ASN A 81 28.44 -17.92 -7.62
CA ASN A 81 27.96 -18.64 -6.45
C ASN A 81 28.93 -18.51 -5.26
N ASP A 82 28.49 -17.82 -4.21
CA ASP A 82 29.21 -17.66 -2.95
C ASP A 82 28.55 -18.39 -1.77
N GLY A 83 27.42 -19.06 -2.04
CA GLY A 83 26.61 -19.78 -1.04
C GLY A 83 25.89 -18.86 -0.04
N GLN A 84 26.00 -17.55 -0.18
CA GLN A 84 25.39 -16.53 0.71
C GLN A 84 24.43 -15.61 -0.02
N ASN A 85 24.93 -14.82 -0.96
CA ASN A 85 24.15 -13.88 -1.75
C ASN A 85 23.79 -14.45 -3.12
N TYR A 86 24.72 -15.17 -3.74
CA TYR A 86 24.54 -15.81 -5.03
C TYR A 86 24.42 -17.32 -4.85
N HIS A 87 23.21 -17.85 -5.04
CA HIS A 87 22.97 -19.28 -5.01
C HIS A 87 21.75 -19.64 -5.88
N PRO A 88 21.83 -20.68 -6.71
CA PRO A 88 20.71 -21.08 -7.55
C PRO A 88 19.57 -21.60 -6.70
N THR A 89 18.37 -21.06 -6.90
CA THR A 89 17.17 -21.38 -6.11
C THR A 89 16.08 -21.93 -7.05
N ASN A 90 15.32 -22.90 -6.55
CA ASN A 90 14.17 -23.44 -7.25
C ASN A 90 13.19 -22.32 -7.63
N ARG A 91 12.68 -22.36 -8.89
CA ARG A 91 11.81 -21.32 -9.44
C ARG A 91 10.56 -21.00 -8.60
N TRP A 92 9.96 -22.00 -7.96
CA TRP A 92 8.75 -21.80 -7.15
C TRP A 92 9.07 -21.12 -5.81
N ILE A 93 10.20 -21.49 -5.21
CA ILE A 93 10.70 -20.83 -4.00
C ILE A 93 11.07 -19.39 -4.32
N LEU A 94 11.77 -19.17 -5.44
CA LEU A 94 12.17 -17.84 -5.86
C LEU A 94 10.98 -16.97 -6.26
N PHE A 95 9.94 -17.55 -6.89
CA PHE A 95 8.66 -16.87 -7.13
C PHE A 95 8.02 -16.40 -5.83
N GLY A 96 7.89 -17.29 -4.84
CA GLY A 96 7.32 -16.95 -3.54
C GLY A 96 8.13 -15.86 -2.82
N HIS A 97 9.46 -15.97 -2.81
CA HIS A 97 10.35 -14.96 -2.23
C HIS A 97 10.21 -13.61 -2.94
N HIS A 98 10.22 -13.59 -4.27
CA HIS A 98 10.06 -12.37 -5.06
C HIS A 98 8.70 -11.72 -4.81
N PHE A 99 7.61 -12.52 -4.87
CA PHE A 99 6.26 -12.06 -4.57
C PHE A 99 6.15 -11.47 -3.16
N ALA A 100 6.71 -12.13 -2.14
CA ALA A 100 6.68 -11.61 -0.78
C ALA A 100 7.43 -10.29 -0.62
N ALA A 101 8.55 -10.14 -1.31
CA ALA A 101 9.39 -8.95 -1.24
C ALA A 101 8.78 -7.75 -1.98
N ILE A 102 8.09 -7.95 -3.11
CA ILE A 102 7.40 -6.89 -3.84
C ILE A 102 6.07 -6.51 -3.18
N SER A 103 5.32 -7.49 -2.69
CA SER A 103 3.96 -7.30 -2.17
C SER A 103 3.99 -6.69 -0.76
N GLY A 104 3.95 -5.35 -0.72
CA GLY A 104 3.83 -4.54 0.49
C GLY A 104 2.39 -4.11 0.78
N ALA A 105 2.19 -3.08 1.62
CA ALA A 105 0.86 -2.52 1.91
C ALA A 105 0.25 -1.75 0.74
N GLY A 106 1.07 -1.31 -0.22
CA GLY A 106 0.59 -0.49 -1.32
C GLY A 106 -0.58 -1.07 -2.11
N PRO A 107 -0.53 -2.36 -2.54
CA PRO A 107 -1.63 -3.00 -3.24
C PRO A 107 -2.87 -3.24 -2.37
N LEU A 108 -2.73 -3.21 -1.04
CA LEU A 108 -3.85 -3.34 -0.11
C LEU A 108 -4.55 -2.00 0.12
N ILE A 109 -3.80 -0.99 0.48
CA ILE A 109 -4.31 0.31 0.95
C ILE A 109 -4.71 1.23 -0.20
N GLY A 110 -3.89 1.30 -1.26
CA GLY A 110 -4.13 2.21 -2.38
C GLY A 110 -5.52 2.04 -3.01
N PRO A 111 -5.92 0.81 -3.40
CA PRO A 111 -7.24 0.56 -3.95
C PRO A 111 -8.39 0.91 -3.01
N VAL A 112 -8.22 0.70 -1.70
CA VAL A 112 -9.21 1.07 -0.69
C VAL A 112 -9.41 2.59 -0.65
N LEU A 113 -8.33 3.37 -0.62
CA LEU A 113 -8.40 4.83 -0.63
C LEU A 113 -8.94 5.38 -1.95
N ALA A 114 -8.70 4.69 -3.07
CA ALA A 114 -9.19 5.07 -4.39
C ALA A 114 -10.72 4.97 -4.54
N ILE A 115 -11.41 4.24 -3.66
CA ILE A 115 -12.89 4.22 -3.63
C ILE A 115 -13.48 5.61 -3.41
N GLN A 116 -12.71 6.57 -2.90
CA GLN A 116 -13.10 7.98 -2.91
C GLN A 116 -13.61 8.43 -4.30
N PHE A 117 -13.02 7.92 -5.37
CA PHE A 117 -13.36 8.26 -6.76
C PHE A 117 -14.36 7.30 -7.42
N GLY A 118 -14.81 6.30 -6.68
CA GLY A 118 -15.56 5.15 -7.20
C GLY A 118 -14.64 3.98 -7.56
N TYR A 119 -15.24 2.78 -7.81
CA TYR A 119 -14.42 1.58 -8.02
C TYR A 119 -13.87 1.45 -9.45
N MET A 120 -14.56 1.97 -10.47
CA MET A 120 -14.23 1.74 -11.88
C MET A 120 -12.91 2.39 -12.33
N PRO A 121 -12.60 3.67 -12.00
CA PRO A 121 -11.32 4.27 -12.40
C PRO A 121 -10.13 3.50 -11.84
N GLY A 122 -10.20 3.07 -10.57
CA GLY A 122 -9.18 2.27 -9.93
C GLY A 122 -9.04 0.89 -10.58
N LEU A 123 -10.14 0.21 -10.86
CA LEU A 123 -10.15 -1.11 -11.48
C LEU A 123 -9.51 -1.10 -12.86
N ILE A 124 -9.90 -0.15 -13.72
CA ILE A 124 -9.36 -0.02 -15.07
C ILE A 124 -7.84 0.17 -15.01
N TRP A 125 -7.38 1.08 -14.14
CA TRP A 125 -5.95 1.33 -13.99
C TRP A 125 -5.20 0.11 -13.43
N LEU A 126 -5.77 -0.61 -12.45
CA LEU A 126 -5.16 -1.84 -11.95
C LEU A 126 -4.93 -2.85 -13.07
N VAL A 127 -5.94 -3.13 -13.87
CA VAL A 127 -5.85 -4.15 -14.93
C VAL A 127 -4.88 -3.74 -16.04
N ILE A 128 -5.02 -2.52 -16.56
CA ILE A 128 -4.14 -2.01 -17.64
C ILE A 128 -2.72 -1.82 -17.11
N GLY A 129 -2.58 -1.16 -15.96
CA GLY A 129 -1.29 -0.83 -15.37
C GLY A 129 -0.48 -2.06 -15.01
N VAL A 130 -1.10 -3.06 -14.38
CA VAL A 130 -0.38 -4.29 -14.02
C VAL A 130 0.08 -5.07 -15.24
N CYS A 131 -0.79 -5.23 -16.27
CA CYS A 131 -0.46 -6.03 -17.43
C CYS A 131 0.58 -5.35 -18.38
N LEU A 132 0.45 -4.03 -18.56
CA LEU A 132 1.21 -3.30 -19.61
C LEU A 132 2.35 -2.42 -19.05
N ALA A 133 2.37 -2.16 -17.73
CA ALA A 133 3.41 -1.35 -17.10
C ALA A 133 4.16 -2.10 -16.01
N GLY A 134 3.51 -2.49 -14.91
CA GLY A 134 4.17 -3.08 -13.75
C GLY A 134 4.83 -4.41 -14.04
N ALA A 135 4.11 -5.36 -14.63
CA ALA A 135 4.68 -6.67 -14.97
C ALA A 135 5.76 -6.58 -16.06
N VAL A 136 5.66 -5.61 -16.97
CA VAL A 136 6.70 -5.31 -17.96
C VAL A 136 7.97 -4.80 -17.25
N GLN A 137 7.79 -3.83 -16.35
CA GLN A 137 8.89 -3.27 -15.56
C GLN A 137 9.62 -4.34 -14.77
N ASP A 138 8.90 -5.11 -13.95
CA ASP A 138 9.49 -6.09 -13.04
C ASP A 138 10.24 -7.17 -13.81
N PHE A 139 9.64 -7.68 -14.88
CA PHE A 139 10.25 -8.69 -15.72
C PHE A 139 11.50 -8.18 -16.45
N LEU A 140 11.44 -6.99 -17.07
CA LEU A 140 12.56 -6.48 -17.87
C LEU A 140 13.70 -5.94 -17.02
N VAL A 141 13.41 -5.36 -15.83
CA VAL A 141 14.43 -4.98 -14.86
C VAL A 141 15.16 -6.22 -14.32
N LEU A 142 14.41 -7.28 -13.99
CA LEU A 142 14.98 -8.55 -13.57
C LEU A 142 15.90 -9.15 -14.66
N ALA A 143 15.44 -9.17 -15.91
CA ALA A 143 16.23 -9.65 -17.03
C ALA A 143 17.50 -8.81 -17.28
N ALA A 144 17.38 -7.47 -17.19
CA ALA A 144 18.52 -6.57 -17.32
C ALA A 144 19.52 -6.81 -16.20
N SER A 145 19.08 -6.96 -14.95
CA SER A 145 19.97 -7.20 -13.81
C SER A 145 20.66 -8.56 -13.89
N VAL A 146 19.97 -9.64 -14.26
CA VAL A 146 20.61 -10.96 -14.49
C VAL A 146 21.74 -10.85 -15.52
N ARG A 147 21.58 -10.03 -16.57
CA ARG A 147 22.60 -9.82 -17.61
C ARG A 147 23.71 -8.84 -17.21
N HIS A 148 23.54 -8.13 -16.10
CA HIS A 148 24.55 -7.27 -15.49
C HIS A 148 25.01 -7.84 -14.13
N ASP A 149 25.17 -9.16 -14.03
CA ASP A 149 25.75 -9.84 -12.85
C ASP A 149 24.95 -9.66 -11.54
N GLY A 150 23.62 -9.45 -11.64
CA GLY A 150 22.79 -9.19 -10.47
C GLY A 150 23.02 -7.81 -9.85
N LYS A 151 23.52 -6.85 -10.62
CA LYS A 151 23.75 -5.47 -10.16
C LYS A 151 22.46 -4.73 -9.92
N SER A 152 22.50 -3.80 -8.94
CA SER A 152 21.39 -2.93 -8.62
C SER A 152 21.04 -1.98 -9.78
N LEU A 153 19.79 -1.45 -9.78
CA LEU A 153 19.34 -0.49 -10.78
C LEU A 153 20.27 0.72 -10.90
N ALA A 154 20.78 1.22 -9.78
CA ALA A 154 21.72 2.34 -9.74
C ALA A 154 23.07 1.99 -10.37
N GLN A 155 23.58 0.77 -10.12
CA GLN A 155 24.82 0.29 -10.70
C GLN A 155 24.69 0.06 -12.21
N ILE A 156 23.56 -0.49 -12.67
CA ILE A 156 23.26 -0.66 -14.10
C ILE A 156 23.21 0.71 -14.78
N ALA A 157 22.53 1.68 -14.17
CA ALA A 157 22.49 3.05 -14.68
C ALA A 157 23.87 3.69 -14.76
N ARG A 158 24.70 3.49 -13.72
CA ARG A 158 26.10 3.96 -13.68
C ARG A 158 26.94 3.40 -14.82
N GLU A 159 26.80 2.11 -15.12
CA GLU A 159 27.53 1.46 -16.22
C GLU A 159 27.07 1.94 -17.58
N MET A 160 25.77 2.17 -17.74
CA MET A 160 25.22 2.60 -19.02
C MET A 160 25.36 4.09 -19.30
N MET A 161 25.26 4.93 -18.27
CA MET A 161 25.12 6.39 -18.44
C MET A 161 26.22 7.19 -17.73
N GLY A 162 27.18 6.52 -17.11
CA GLY A 162 28.35 7.11 -16.48
C GLY A 162 28.22 7.41 -14.97
N PRO A 163 29.34 7.72 -14.31
CA PRO A 163 29.41 7.74 -12.85
C PRO A 163 28.62 8.91 -12.20
N LYS A 164 28.57 10.08 -12.84
CA LYS A 164 27.87 11.25 -12.30
C LYS A 164 26.35 11.01 -12.24
N LEU A 165 25.78 10.47 -13.33
CA LEU A 165 24.36 10.17 -13.39
C LEU A 165 24.00 9.00 -12.48
N GLY A 166 24.85 7.97 -12.41
CA GLY A 166 24.70 6.87 -11.46
C GLY A 166 24.67 7.34 -9.99
N MET A 167 25.47 8.33 -9.61
CA MET A 167 25.46 8.93 -8.26
C MET A 167 24.14 9.68 -8.00
N LEU A 168 23.70 10.51 -8.96
CA LEU A 168 22.42 11.22 -8.85
C LEU A 168 21.26 10.25 -8.65
N ILE A 169 21.22 9.16 -9.43
CA ILE A 169 20.20 8.12 -9.33
C ILE A 169 20.27 7.41 -7.98
N SER A 170 21.48 7.09 -7.47
CA SER A 170 21.64 6.46 -6.14
C SER A 170 21.07 7.33 -5.03
N ILE A 171 21.33 8.64 -5.08
CA ILE A 171 20.79 9.60 -4.10
C ILE A 171 19.26 9.70 -4.25
N ALA A 172 18.74 9.80 -5.47
CA ALA A 172 17.29 9.84 -5.70
C ALA A 172 16.60 8.57 -5.19
N ILE A 173 17.15 7.38 -5.47
CA ILE A 173 16.63 6.11 -4.96
C ILE A 173 16.64 6.07 -3.42
N LEU A 174 17.70 6.56 -2.78
CA LEU A 174 17.76 6.61 -1.31
C LEU A 174 16.62 7.46 -0.72
N PHE A 175 16.40 8.66 -1.25
CA PHE A 175 15.28 9.52 -0.83
C PHE A 175 13.92 8.85 -1.07
N ILE A 176 13.73 8.23 -2.24
CA ILE A 176 12.49 7.52 -2.57
C ILE A 176 12.23 6.38 -1.58
N VAL A 177 13.26 5.58 -1.24
CA VAL A 177 13.09 4.46 -0.31
C VAL A 177 12.75 4.97 1.10
N ILE A 178 13.36 6.06 1.57
CA ILE A 178 13.04 6.67 2.86
C ILE A 178 11.57 7.14 2.89
N ILE A 179 11.11 7.81 1.84
CA ILE A 179 9.70 8.25 1.71
C ILE A 179 8.76 7.04 1.65
N ALA A 180 9.14 6.00 0.91
CA ALA A 180 8.35 4.77 0.79
C ALA A 180 8.19 4.05 2.13
N LEU A 181 9.28 3.93 2.90
CA LEU A 181 9.25 3.35 4.24
C LEU A 181 8.39 4.16 5.21
N ALA A 182 8.45 5.50 5.13
CA ALA A 182 7.57 6.37 5.91
C ALA A 182 6.09 6.16 5.52
N GLY A 183 5.79 6.08 4.23
CA GLY A 183 4.43 5.83 3.73
C GLY A 183 3.86 4.49 4.20
N LEU A 184 4.69 3.45 4.22
CA LEU A 184 4.30 2.13 4.73
C LEU A 184 4.17 2.13 6.25
N GLY A 185 5.13 2.74 6.95
CA GLY A 185 5.13 2.78 8.41
C GLY A 185 3.94 3.53 9.01
N VAL A 186 3.49 4.64 8.38
CA VAL A 186 2.33 5.39 8.86
C VAL A 186 1.05 4.56 8.86
N VAL A 187 0.91 3.60 7.93
CA VAL A 187 -0.25 2.69 7.88
C VAL A 187 -0.27 1.76 9.10
N VAL A 188 0.90 1.20 9.48
CA VAL A 188 1.00 0.38 10.72
C VAL A 188 0.63 1.19 11.95
N VAL A 189 1.11 2.44 12.02
CA VAL A 189 0.80 3.34 13.13
C VAL A 189 -0.70 3.60 13.22
N LYS A 190 -1.37 3.83 12.08
CA LYS A 190 -2.83 4.03 12.04
C LYS A 190 -3.63 2.77 12.35
N ALA A 191 -3.12 1.60 12.00
CA ALA A 191 -3.79 0.32 12.26
C ALA A 191 -3.69 -0.12 13.74
N LEU A 192 -2.56 0.13 14.39
CA LEU A 192 -2.24 -0.41 15.71
C LEU A 192 -2.18 0.61 16.83
N GLY A 193 -1.73 1.82 16.52
CA GLY A 193 -1.51 2.86 17.53
C GLY A 193 -2.78 3.54 17.98
N GLY A 194 -2.84 3.93 19.24
CA GLY A 194 -3.83 4.89 19.71
C GLY A 194 -3.59 6.27 19.12
N GLU A 195 -4.64 7.04 18.91
CA GLU A 195 -4.55 8.37 18.31
C GLU A 195 -5.31 9.39 19.14
N ARG A 196 -4.84 10.64 19.15
CA ARG A 196 -5.55 11.81 19.69
C ARG A 196 -6.13 12.59 18.53
N VAL A 197 -7.46 12.60 18.42
CA VAL A 197 -8.18 13.24 17.31
C VAL A 197 -8.83 14.54 17.82
N PRO A 198 -8.57 15.69 17.19
CA PRO A 198 -9.19 16.93 17.62
C PRO A 198 -10.71 16.90 17.36
N LEU A 199 -11.46 17.25 18.39
CA LEU A 199 -12.92 17.42 18.31
C LEU A 199 -13.26 18.84 17.82
N ALA A 200 -14.35 18.97 17.07
CA ALA A 200 -14.84 20.26 16.62
C ALA A 200 -15.23 21.14 17.83
N PRO A 201 -14.62 22.33 18.00
CA PRO A 201 -14.94 23.21 19.11
C PRO A 201 -16.41 23.65 19.07
N GLY A 202 -17.06 23.67 20.23
CA GLY A 202 -18.48 24.03 20.34
C GLY A 202 -19.46 22.90 20.08
N SER A 203 -18.98 21.68 19.75
CA SER A 203 -19.82 20.47 19.76
C SER A 203 -20.42 20.26 21.17
N VAL A 204 -21.60 19.66 21.23
CA VAL A 204 -22.27 19.30 22.51
C VAL A 204 -22.33 17.79 22.58
N ILE A 205 -21.78 17.23 23.65
CA ILE A 205 -21.87 15.79 23.96
C ILE A 205 -22.96 15.62 25.01
N GLU A 206 -24.01 14.87 24.68
CA GLU A 206 -25.09 14.48 25.56
C GLU A 206 -24.93 13.00 25.92
N SER A 207 -24.68 12.71 27.20
CA SER A 207 -24.50 11.34 27.70
C SER A 207 -25.77 10.88 28.46
N PRO A 208 -26.17 9.60 28.31
CA PRO A 208 -27.29 9.05 29.09
C PRO A 208 -26.95 8.95 30.60
N GLU A 209 -25.67 8.78 30.91
CA GLU A 209 -25.14 8.70 32.27
C GLU A 209 -24.25 9.90 32.60
N ASP A 210 -23.93 10.11 33.86
CA ASP A 210 -23.05 11.19 34.29
C ASP A 210 -21.65 11.02 33.75
N LEU A 211 -21.02 12.11 33.31
CA LEU A 211 -19.67 12.12 32.76
C LEU A 211 -18.64 11.88 33.88
N VAL A 212 -17.83 10.85 33.71
CA VAL A 212 -16.77 10.52 34.67
C VAL A 212 -15.54 11.36 34.37
N ARG A 213 -15.15 12.23 35.26
CA ARG A 213 -14.02 13.14 35.11
C ARG A 213 -12.83 12.68 35.95
N ALA A 214 -11.65 12.66 35.34
CA ALA A 214 -10.39 12.34 35.98
C ALA A 214 -9.30 13.34 35.57
N PRO A 215 -8.59 13.98 36.54
CA PRO A 215 -7.49 14.88 36.21
C PRO A 215 -6.32 14.10 35.58
N VAL A 216 -5.78 14.59 34.45
CA VAL A 216 -4.59 14.04 33.80
C VAL A 216 -3.38 14.90 34.16
N SER A 217 -3.55 16.20 34.17
CA SER A 217 -2.55 17.18 34.59
C SER A 217 -3.24 18.45 35.13
N ALA A 218 -2.44 19.44 35.56
CA ALA A 218 -3.00 20.72 36.02
C ALA A 218 -3.81 21.46 34.94
N GLU A 219 -3.55 21.17 33.66
CA GLU A 219 -4.16 21.85 32.51
C GLU A 219 -5.14 20.97 31.72
N LEU A 220 -5.21 19.64 31.97
CA LEU A 220 -6.00 18.70 31.21
C LEU A 220 -6.82 17.77 32.09
N GLU A 221 -8.10 17.65 31.79
CA GLU A 221 -9.00 16.64 32.34
C GLU A 221 -9.36 15.58 31.31
N ARG A 222 -9.47 14.35 31.75
CA ARG A 222 -9.99 13.21 30.96
C ARG A 222 -11.44 12.99 31.39
N ILE A 223 -12.32 12.92 30.40
CA ILE A 223 -13.74 12.67 30.57
C ILE A 223 -14.08 11.37 29.87
N GLU A 224 -14.62 10.42 30.61
CA GLU A 224 -15.17 9.18 30.04
C GLU A 224 -16.66 9.40 29.77
N VAL A 225 -17.06 9.15 28.53
CA VAL A 225 -18.43 9.30 28.04
C VAL A 225 -19.02 7.90 27.89
N SER A 226 -20.18 7.67 28.51
CA SER A 226 -20.84 6.36 28.49
C SER A 226 -21.42 6.03 27.10
N ARG A 227 -21.71 4.76 26.90
CA ARG A 227 -22.32 4.28 25.63
C ARG A 227 -23.71 4.92 25.44
N GLY A 228 -24.10 5.15 24.20
CA GLY A 228 -25.36 5.74 23.82
C GLY A 228 -25.38 7.27 23.86
N ALA A 229 -24.23 7.91 24.09
CA ALA A 229 -24.09 9.35 24.01
C ALA A 229 -24.31 9.90 22.59
N THR A 230 -24.84 11.13 22.52
CA THR A 230 -25.03 11.84 21.23
C THR A 230 -24.08 13.02 21.15
N VAL A 231 -23.30 13.09 20.09
CA VAL A 231 -22.43 14.24 19.78
C VAL A 231 -23.14 15.10 18.75
N ARG A 232 -23.51 16.33 19.13
CA ARG A 232 -24.07 17.35 18.22
C ARG A 232 -22.99 18.32 17.80
N PHE A 233 -22.81 18.46 16.49
CA PHE A 233 -21.84 19.40 15.95
C PHE A 233 -22.44 20.82 15.80
N PRO A 234 -21.61 21.87 15.75
CA PRO A 234 -22.07 23.25 15.52
C PRO A 234 -22.90 23.41 14.24
N SER A 235 -22.70 22.58 13.24
CA SER A 235 -23.49 22.52 12.01
C SER A 235 -24.94 22.05 12.19
N GLY A 236 -25.30 21.55 13.37
CA GLY A 236 -26.60 20.90 13.64
C GLY A 236 -26.64 19.41 13.34
N ALA A 237 -25.60 18.84 12.72
CA ALA A 237 -25.48 17.40 12.55
C ALA A 237 -25.27 16.73 13.93
N SER A 238 -25.86 15.54 14.10
CA SER A 238 -25.69 14.76 15.34
C SER A 238 -25.26 13.34 15.00
N VAL A 239 -24.41 12.76 15.84
CA VAL A 239 -23.94 11.38 15.74
C VAL A 239 -24.16 10.69 17.08
N LYS A 240 -24.90 9.59 17.07
CA LYS A 240 -25.07 8.75 18.26
C LYS A 240 -23.92 7.75 18.34
N ARG A 241 -23.34 7.59 19.54
CA ARG A 241 -22.20 6.70 19.81
C ARG A 241 -22.69 5.53 20.66
N SER A 242 -22.66 4.32 20.12
CA SER A 242 -23.08 3.11 20.85
C SER A 242 -22.01 2.58 21.80
N GLU A 243 -20.75 2.90 21.57
CA GLU A 243 -19.63 2.50 22.43
C GLU A 243 -19.15 3.68 23.29
N PRO A 244 -18.62 3.42 24.51
CA PRO A 244 -18.05 4.46 25.34
C PRO A 244 -16.78 5.01 24.69
N PHE A 245 -16.55 6.30 24.86
CA PHE A 245 -15.34 6.95 24.35
C PHE A 245 -14.75 7.92 25.37
N THR A 246 -13.49 8.24 25.21
CA THR A 246 -12.75 9.09 26.13
C THR A 246 -12.31 10.37 25.44
N ILE A 247 -12.50 11.49 26.11
CA ILE A 247 -12.02 12.79 25.61
C ILE A 247 -11.05 13.43 26.61
N GLU A 248 -10.07 14.16 26.12
CA GLU A 248 -9.22 15.05 26.90
C GLU A 248 -9.62 16.49 26.60
N VAL A 249 -9.91 17.25 27.65
CA VAL A 249 -10.34 18.65 27.56
C VAL A 249 -9.45 19.55 28.41
N PRO A 250 -9.17 20.80 27.95
CA PRO A 250 -8.46 21.77 28.77
C PRO A 250 -9.28 22.15 30.04
N SER A 251 -8.67 22.06 31.23
CA SER A 251 -9.32 22.36 32.53
C SER A 251 -9.84 23.80 32.59
N ALA A 252 -9.18 24.75 31.93
CA ALA A 252 -9.54 26.17 31.90
C ALA A 252 -10.74 26.52 31.00
N GLY A 253 -11.27 25.57 30.24
CA GLY A 253 -12.33 25.78 29.23
C GLY A 253 -13.65 25.07 29.51
N LEU A 254 -13.79 24.44 30.68
CA LEU A 254 -14.98 23.68 31.07
C LEU A 254 -16.13 24.61 31.41
N VAL A 255 -16.93 24.98 30.44
CA VAL A 255 -18.26 25.54 30.67
C VAL A 255 -19.25 24.37 30.65
N ALA A 256 -19.93 24.09 31.73
CA ALA A 256 -21.07 23.19 31.73
C ALA A 256 -22.02 23.64 30.61
N GLY A 257 -22.42 22.72 29.73
CA GLY A 257 -23.34 23.08 28.65
C GLY A 257 -24.58 23.75 29.23
N GLU A 258 -25.09 24.80 28.57
CA GLU A 258 -26.36 25.42 28.91
C GLU A 258 -27.50 24.40 28.74
N SER A 259 -27.56 23.41 29.62
CA SER A 259 -28.80 22.69 29.84
C SER A 259 -29.60 23.53 30.88
N THR A 260 -30.82 23.79 30.55
CA THR A 260 -31.80 24.50 31.41
C THR A 260 -32.05 23.80 32.75
N ASP A 261 -31.36 22.70 33.02
CA ASP A 261 -31.48 21.94 34.27
C ASP A 261 -30.11 21.82 34.96
N LYS A 262 -29.92 22.52 36.05
CA LYS A 262 -28.67 22.64 36.82
C LYS A 262 -28.27 21.39 37.62
N SER A 263 -28.86 20.21 37.33
CA SER A 263 -28.73 19.03 38.22
C SER A 263 -28.00 17.82 37.62
N THR A 264 -27.57 17.83 36.35
CA THR A 264 -26.96 16.63 35.79
C THR A 264 -25.72 16.94 34.96
N ASP A 265 -24.61 16.31 35.36
CA ASP A 265 -23.31 16.35 34.66
C ASP A 265 -23.32 15.49 33.36
N LYS A 266 -24.45 15.54 32.61
CA LYS A 266 -24.73 14.68 31.43
C LYS A 266 -24.47 15.36 30.10
N ALA A 267 -24.26 16.68 30.08
CA ALA A 267 -23.99 17.40 28.84
C ALA A 267 -22.71 18.23 28.99
N LEU A 268 -21.87 18.14 27.94
CA LEU A 268 -20.62 18.84 27.84
C LEU A 268 -20.52 19.60 26.52
N LYS A 269 -20.31 20.91 26.58
CA LYS A 269 -19.90 21.71 25.45
C LYS A 269 -18.38 21.59 25.28
N VAL A 270 -17.96 21.05 24.15
CA VAL A 270 -16.55 20.74 23.86
C VAL A 270 -15.74 22.04 23.71
N PRO A 271 -14.75 22.29 24.59
CA PRO A 271 -13.86 23.44 24.48
C PRO A 271 -12.93 23.36 23.26
N ALA A 272 -12.35 24.50 22.89
CA ALA A 272 -11.26 24.50 21.90
C ALA A 272 -10.06 23.66 22.41
N LYS A 273 -9.38 22.96 21.50
CA LYS A 273 -8.24 22.04 21.76
C LYS A 273 -8.62 20.74 22.50
N SER A 274 -9.89 20.39 22.58
CA SER A 274 -10.30 19.07 23.08
C SER A 274 -9.95 17.97 22.10
N MET A 275 -9.55 16.81 22.62
CA MET A 275 -9.13 15.66 21.82
C MET A 275 -9.94 14.43 22.19
N GLU A 276 -10.41 13.68 21.23
CA GLU A 276 -10.92 12.32 21.45
C GLU A 276 -9.72 11.34 21.44
N ILE A 277 -9.70 10.44 22.42
CA ILE A 277 -8.68 9.39 22.51
C ILE A 277 -9.21 8.13 21.84
N VAL A 278 -8.67 7.82 20.68
CA VAL A 278 -8.90 6.52 20.01
C VAL A 278 -7.88 5.53 20.57
N ARG A 279 -8.34 4.46 21.20
CA ARG A 279 -7.46 3.41 21.76
C ARG A 279 -6.77 2.64 20.64
N GLY A 280 -5.52 2.23 20.84
CA GLY A 280 -4.80 1.32 19.94
C GLY A 280 -5.35 -0.11 20.02
N SER A 281 -4.93 -0.97 19.06
CA SER A 281 -5.29 -2.39 19.05
C SER A 281 -4.28 -3.21 19.86
N SER A 282 -4.62 -3.59 21.09
CA SER A 282 -3.78 -4.46 21.92
C SER A 282 -3.69 -5.88 21.35
N TRP A 283 -4.79 -6.40 20.82
CA TRP A 283 -4.82 -7.71 20.14
C TRP A 283 -3.91 -7.74 18.91
N GLY A 284 -4.05 -6.76 17.99
CA GLY A 284 -3.22 -6.65 16.80
C GLY A 284 -1.74 -6.56 17.13
N THR A 285 -1.40 -5.71 18.10
CA THR A 285 0.00 -5.51 18.55
C THR A 285 0.59 -6.79 19.15
N PHE A 286 -0.17 -7.50 19.99
CA PHE A 286 0.25 -8.81 20.54
C PHE A 286 0.53 -9.81 19.42
N THR A 287 -0.40 -9.97 18.49
CA THR A 287 -0.26 -10.94 17.38
C THR A 287 0.99 -10.65 16.56
N ILE A 288 1.23 -9.38 16.24
CA ILE A 288 2.42 -8.96 15.48
C ILE A 288 3.70 -9.20 16.28
N ALA A 289 3.73 -8.88 17.56
CA ALA A 289 4.88 -9.15 18.42
C ALA A 289 5.22 -10.65 18.45
N CYS A 290 4.22 -11.54 18.47
CA CYS A 290 4.41 -12.99 18.41
C CYS A 290 5.02 -13.46 17.09
N THR A 291 4.86 -12.74 15.98
CA THR A 291 5.46 -13.14 14.69
C THR A 291 6.99 -13.15 14.74
N ILE A 292 7.63 -12.35 15.61
CA ILE A 292 9.09 -12.27 15.74
C ILE A 292 9.66 -13.58 16.31
N PRO A 293 9.27 -14.04 17.51
CA PRO A 293 9.76 -15.31 18.05
C PRO A 293 9.35 -16.50 17.17
N ILE A 294 8.17 -16.49 16.55
CA ILE A 294 7.76 -17.54 15.61
C ILE A 294 8.74 -17.59 14.42
N ALA A 295 9.10 -16.47 13.83
CA ALA A 295 10.06 -16.41 12.73
C ALA A 295 11.45 -16.92 13.15
N LEU A 296 11.92 -16.57 14.35
CA LEU A 296 13.19 -17.06 14.90
C LEU A 296 13.15 -18.60 15.11
N LEU A 297 12.05 -19.13 15.64
CA LEU A 297 11.85 -20.58 15.80
C LEU A 297 11.81 -21.31 14.45
N VAL A 298 11.10 -20.76 13.46
CA VAL A 298 11.10 -21.28 12.08
C VAL A 298 12.50 -21.27 11.49
N GLY A 299 13.26 -20.19 11.68
CA GLY A 299 14.66 -20.09 11.27
C GLY A 299 15.54 -21.16 11.93
N LEU A 300 15.44 -21.30 13.24
CA LEU A 300 16.18 -22.32 13.98
C LEU A 300 15.82 -23.74 13.49
N TYR A 301 14.53 -24.01 13.24
CA TYR A 301 14.06 -25.28 12.72
C TYR A 301 14.67 -25.57 11.34
N MET A 302 14.62 -24.60 10.40
CA MET A 302 15.10 -24.77 9.01
C MET A 302 16.63 -24.91 8.92
N TYR A 303 17.38 -24.16 9.75
CA TYR A 303 18.82 -24.10 9.62
C TYR A 303 19.57 -25.07 10.53
N ARG A 304 18.99 -25.45 11.68
CA ARG A 304 19.66 -26.34 12.65
C ARG A 304 18.99 -27.71 12.82
N LEU A 305 17.64 -27.76 12.96
CA LEU A 305 16.94 -29.02 13.32
C LEU A 305 16.65 -29.85 12.08
N ARG A 306 16.03 -29.28 11.06
CA ARG A 306 15.66 -29.99 9.82
C ARG A 306 16.06 -29.18 8.59
N LYS A 307 17.34 -29.27 8.22
CA LYS A 307 17.91 -28.49 7.11
C LYS A 307 17.15 -28.72 5.80
N GLY A 308 16.69 -27.61 5.19
CA GLY A 308 16.07 -27.61 3.86
C GLY A 308 14.58 -28.00 3.82
N ARG A 309 13.92 -28.33 4.94
CA ARG A 309 12.47 -28.61 4.97
C ARG A 309 11.63 -27.34 5.09
N VAL A 310 11.66 -26.52 4.03
CA VAL A 310 11.02 -25.20 4.00
C VAL A 310 9.49 -25.30 4.17
N VAL A 311 8.82 -26.22 3.49
CA VAL A 311 7.35 -26.34 3.53
C VAL A 311 6.87 -26.74 4.94
N GLU A 312 7.54 -27.70 5.57
CA GLU A 312 7.21 -28.15 6.93
C GLU A 312 7.37 -27.01 7.95
N ALA A 313 8.49 -26.27 7.86
CA ALA A 313 8.76 -25.12 8.71
C ALA A 313 7.73 -23.98 8.50
N SER A 314 7.31 -23.75 7.26
CA SER A 314 6.32 -22.72 6.93
C SER A 314 4.92 -23.09 7.43
N LEU A 315 4.53 -24.37 7.36
CA LEU A 315 3.27 -24.85 7.93
C LEU A 315 3.24 -24.69 9.45
N LEU A 316 4.35 -25.05 10.14
CA LEU A 316 4.48 -24.84 11.59
C LEU A 316 4.41 -23.36 11.96
N GLY A 317 5.13 -22.53 11.21
CA GLY A 317 5.10 -21.07 11.41
C GLY A 317 3.73 -20.48 11.15
N GLY A 318 3.06 -20.88 10.05
CA GLY A 318 1.70 -20.45 9.73
C GLY A 318 0.68 -20.84 10.81
N ALA A 319 0.75 -22.11 11.29
CA ALA A 319 -0.07 -22.57 12.41
C ALA A 319 0.21 -21.77 13.69
N GLY A 320 1.49 -21.44 13.95
CA GLY A 320 1.89 -20.59 15.07
C GLY A 320 1.30 -19.17 14.99
N VAL A 321 1.28 -18.56 13.82
CA VAL A 321 0.68 -17.23 13.62
C VAL A 321 -0.83 -17.27 13.78
N LEU A 322 -1.51 -18.27 13.23
CA LEU A 322 -2.96 -18.45 13.42
C LEU A 322 -3.30 -18.68 14.89
N LEU A 323 -2.50 -19.47 15.61
CA LEU A 323 -2.64 -19.67 17.05
C LEU A 323 -2.41 -18.36 17.82
N ALA A 324 -1.38 -17.57 17.46
CA ALA A 324 -1.14 -16.27 18.08
C ALA A 324 -2.31 -15.29 17.84
N THR A 325 -2.92 -15.32 16.66
CA THR A 325 -4.12 -14.53 16.37
C THR A 325 -5.29 -14.96 17.26
N PHE A 326 -5.48 -16.25 17.44
CA PHE A 326 -6.53 -16.77 18.31
C PHE A 326 -6.30 -16.42 19.78
N VAL A 327 -5.07 -16.66 20.29
CA VAL A 327 -4.69 -16.30 21.69
C VAL A 327 -4.78 -14.80 21.93
N GLY A 328 -4.47 -13.99 20.93
CA GLY A 328 -4.59 -12.54 20.99
C GLY A 328 -5.99 -12.05 21.37
N SER A 329 -7.05 -12.85 21.13
CA SER A 329 -8.42 -12.52 21.54
C SER A 329 -8.61 -12.41 23.06
N TRP A 330 -7.70 -12.98 23.84
CA TRP A 330 -7.73 -12.93 25.31
C TRP A 330 -6.93 -11.76 25.89
N VAL A 331 -6.22 -10.99 25.06
CA VAL A 331 -5.39 -9.87 25.51
C VAL A 331 -6.22 -8.65 25.92
N PRO A 332 -7.23 -8.20 25.14
CA PRO A 332 -8.09 -7.10 25.55
C PRO A 332 -8.81 -7.42 26.86
N GLY A 333 -8.78 -6.49 27.83
CA GLY A 333 -9.38 -6.65 29.16
C GLY A 333 -8.60 -7.56 30.11
N SER A 334 -7.44 -8.11 29.71
CA SER A 334 -6.59 -8.94 30.56
C SER A 334 -5.46 -8.12 31.22
N TRP A 335 -4.76 -8.76 32.17
CA TRP A 335 -3.54 -8.18 32.78
C TRP A 335 -2.43 -7.88 31.76
N ALA A 336 -2.46 -8.50 30.59
CA ALA A 336 -1.48 -8.35 29.53
C ALA A 336 -1.74 -7.12 28.64
N GLU A 337 -2.97 -6.59 28.62
CA GLU A 337 -3.36 -5.49 27.75
C GLU A 337 -2.43 -4.26 27.82
N PRO A 338 -2.03 -3.76 29.01
CA PRO A 338 -1.18 -2.58 29.10
C PRO A 338 0.18 -2.70 28.42
N TYR A 339 0.68 -3.93 28.25
CA TYR A 339 1.96 -4.20 27.61
C TYR A 339 1.88 -4.16 26.06
N PHE A 340 0.67 -4.23 25.50
CA PHE A 340 0.41 -4.25 24.06
C PHE A 340 -0.45 -3.08 23.57
N LEU A 341 -0.90 -2.24 24.48
CA LEU A 341 -1.66 -1.03 24.16
C LEU A 341 -0.68 0.14 24.02
N PHE A 342 -0.28 0.46 22.80
CA PHE A 342 0.65 1.54 22.53
C PHE A 342 -0.07 2.78 21.99
N SER A 343 0.46 3.95 22.38
CA SER A 343 0.15 5.22 21.71
C SER A 343 0.73 5.27 20.30
N ARG A 344 0.34 6.29 19.53
CA ARG A 344 0.92 6.58 18.21
C ARG A 344 2.45 6.63 18.26
N GLU A 345 3.00 7.39 19.23
CA GLU A 345 4.44 7.56 19.45
C GLU A 345 5.10 6.24 19.84
N GLY A 346 4.44 5.46 20.69
CA GLY A 346 4.93 4.14 21.11
C GLY A 346 5.08 3.17 19.93
N ILE A 347 4.10 3.12 19.03
CA ILE A 347 4.19 2.28 17.81
C ILE A 347 5.29 2.80 16.88
N ILE A 348 5.43 4.13 16.69
CA ILE A 348 6.51 4.67 15.85
C ILE A 348 7.87 4.23 16.37
N ILE A 349 8.11 4.36 17.68
CA ILE A 349 9.37 3.93 18.31
C ILE A 349 9.56 2.42 18.13
N ALA A 350 8.53 1.62 18.38
CA ALA A 350 8.59 0.16 18.26
C ALA A 350 8.98 -0.29 16.84
N ILE A 351 8.34 0.27 15.80
CA ILE A 351 8.68 -0.09 14.40
C ILE A 351 10.05 0.44 13.98
N CYS A 352 10.50 1.59 14.50
CA CYS A 352 11.85 2.11 14.26
C CYS A 352 12.91 1.20 14.89
N VAL A 353 12.75 0.83 16.15
CA VAL A 353 13.65 -0.11 16.84
C VAL A 353 13.67 -1.46 16.11
N TYR A 354 12.49 -1.98 15.75
CA TYR A 354 12.38 -3.21 14.99
C TYR A 354 13.12 -3.13 13.64
N GLY A 355 12.83 -2.11 12.82
CA GLY A 355 13.46 -1.91 11.49
C GLY A 355 14.98 -1.73 11.57
N PHE A 356 15.47 -1.02 12.61
CA PHE A 356 16.90 -0.90 12.89
C PHE A 356 17.53 -2.27 13.17
N ILE A 357 16.97 -3.04 14.11
CA ILE A 357 17.47 -4.38 14.48
C ILE A 357 17.45 -5.31 13.26
N ALA A 358 16.36 -5.35 12.52
CA ALA A 358 16.21 -6.18 11.33
C ALA A 358 17.22 -5.80 10.24
N SER A 359 17.56 -4.51 10.11
CA SER A 359 18.57 -4.03 9.16
C SER A 359 20.01 -4.44 9.53
N VAL A 360 20.33 -4.48 10.83
CA VAL A 360 21.67 -4.80 11.34
C VAL A 360 21.90 -6.31 11.41
N LEU A 361 20.91 -7.10 11.78
CA LEU A 361 21.03 -8.56 11.93
C LEU A 361 21.37 -9.26 10.61
N PRO A 362 22.08 -10.42 10.66
CA PRO A 362 22.28 -11.27 9.50
C PRO A 362 20.97 -11.69 8.85
N VAL A 363 20.95 -11.73 7.52
CA VAL A 363 19.74 -12.03 6.71
C VAL A 363 19.10 -13.36 7.09
N TRP A 364 19.90 -14.38 7.31
CA TRP A 364 19.45 -15.75 7.62
C TRP A 364 18.77 -15.89 8.99
N LEU A 365 19.02 -14.96 9.92
CA LEU A 365 18.52 -15.09 11.30
C LEU A 365 17.05 -14.64 11.42
N LEU A 366 16.68 -13.53 10.84
CA LEU A 366 15.34 -12.95 10.97
C LEU A 366 14.64 -12.77 9.61
N LEU A 367 15.31 -12.17 8.62
CA LEU A 367 14.71 -11.78 7.35
C LEU A 367 14.22 -12.99 6.55
N CYS A 368 15.12 -13.95 6.24
CA CYS A 368 14.74 -15.13 5.44
C CYS A 368 13.61 -15.97 6.06
N PRO A 369 13.65 -16.35 7.34
CA PRO A 369 12.57 -17.13 7.95
C PRO A 369 11.24 -16.38 7.94
N ARG A 370 11.28 -15.08 8.16
CA ARG A 370 10.09 -14.23 8.15
C ARG A 370 9.52 -14.06 6.76
N ASP A 371 10.36 -13.86 5.74
CA ASP A 371 9.93 -13.78 4.34
C ASP A 371 9.25 -15.07 3.88
N TYR A 372 9.80 -16.23 4.25
CA TYR A 372 9.16 -17.51 3.96
C TYR A 372 7.79 -17.64 4.63
N LEU A 373 7.70 -17.34 5.93
CA LEU A 373 6.45 -17.37 6.67
C LEU A 373 5.42 -16.41 6.05
N SER A 374 5.85 -15.18 5.75
CA SER A 374 5.04 -14.16 5.11
C SER A 374 4.55 -14.59 3.73
N SER A 375 5.39 -15.23 2.90
CA SER A 375 5.03 -15.67 1.55
C SER A 375 3.86 -16.64 1.55
N PHE A 376 3.92 -17.67 2.40
CA PHE A 376 2.85 -18.68 2.49
C PHE A 376 1.55 -18.08 3.03
N LEU A 377 1.63 -17.23 4.05
CA LEU A 377 0.46 -16.55 4.59
C LEU A 377 -0.15 -15.58 3.56
N LYS A 378 0.67 -14.81 2.84
CA LYS A 378 0.23 -13.88 1.80
C LYS A 378 -0.51 -14.62 0.68
N ILE A 379 0.12 -15.63 0.09
CA ILE A 379 -0.48 -16.40 -1.01
C ILE A 379 -1.75 -17.13 -0.53
N GLY A 380 -1.67 -17.79 0.64
CA GLY A 380 -2.80 -18.53 1.20
C GLY A 380 -3.99 -17.61 1.48
N THR A 381 -3.79 -16.47 2.13
CA THR A 381 -4.86 -15.52 2.45
C THR A 381 -5.51 -14.95 1.18
N ILE A 382 -4.71 -14.63 0.15
CA ILE A 382 -5.27 -14.12 -1.12
C ILE A 382 -6.10 -15.18 -1.83
N ILE A 383 -5.66 -16.43 -1.85
CA ILE A 383 -6.45 -17.52 -2.43
C ILE A 383 -7.77 -17.69 -1.65
N VAL A 384 -7.70 -17.68 -0.32
CA VAL A 384 -8.89 -17.81 0.54
C VAL A 384 -9.82 -16.61 0.35
N LEU A 385 -9.28 -15.38 0.24
CA LEU A 385 -10.09 -14.19 -0.03
C LEU A 385 -10.75 -14.22 -1.43
N MET A 386 -10.03 -14.66 -2.46
CA MET A 386 -10.60 -14.83 -3.80
C MET A 386 -11.75 -15.85 -3.80
N LEU A 387 -11.55 -16.98 -3.12
CA LEU A 387 -12.61 -17.98 -2.92
C LEU A 387 -13.78 -17.40 -2.12
N GLY A 388 -13.49 -16.63 -1.08
CA GLY A 388 -14.48 -15.90 -0.30
C GLY A 388 -15.32 -14.95 -1.14
N ILE A 389 -14.68 -14.16 -2.01
CA ILE A 389 -15.39 -13.26 -2.95
C ILE A 389 -16.29 -14.04 -3.91
N VAL A 390 -15.81 -15.17 -4.44
CA VAL A 390 -16.62 -16.01 -5.35
C VAL A 390 -17.81 -16.62 -4.61
N LEU A 391 -17.61 -17.14 -3.41
CA LEU A 391 -18.66 -17.78 -2.60
C LEU A 391 -19.67 -16.76 -2.07
N ALA A 392 -19.18 -15.67 -1.48
CA ALA A 392 -20.05 -14.60 -0.95
C ALA A 392 -20.75 -13.83 -2.06
N ASN A 393 -20.05 -13.60 -3.17
CA ASN A 393 -20.50 -12.77 -4.30
C ASN A 393 -21.17 -11.46 -3.84
N PRO A 394 -20.49 -10.63 -3.04
CA PRO A 394 -21.08 -9.44 -2.49
C PRO A 394 -21.47 -8.45 -3.58
N LYS A 395 -22.51 -7.67 -3.29
CA LYS A 395 -22.88 -6.53 -4.12
C LYS A 395 -21.90 -5.39 -3.87
N LEU A 396 -21.48 -4.70 -4.93
CA LEU A 396 -20.68 -3.48 -4.80
C LEU A 396 -21.59 -2.30 -4.43
N HIS A 397 -21.36 -1.70 -3.28
CA HIS A 397 -22.11 -0.54 -2.79
C HIS A 397 -21.47 0.78 -3.22
N ALA A 398 -20.15 0.78 -3.49
CA ALA A 398 -19.49 1.94 -4.05
C ALA A 398 -20.02 2.25 -5.46
N PRO A 399 -20.19 3.53 -5.84
CA PRO A 399 -20.57 3.90 -7.19
C PRO A 399 -19.43 3.55 -8.18
N ALA A 400 -19.79 3.33 -9.45
CA ALA A 400 -18.79 3.10 -10.49
C ALA A 400 -17.84 4.30 -10.59
N VAL A 401 -18.37 5.50 -10.61
CA VAL A 401 -17.64 6.78 -10.49
C VAL A 401 -18.34 7.61 -9.42
N ASN A 402 -17.60 8.18 -8.49
CA ASN A 402 -18.14 9.07 -7.49
C ASN A 402 -18.11 10.51 -7.99
N GLU A 403 -19.24 10.99 -8.44
CA GLU A 403 -19.37 12.32 -9.05
C GLU A 403 -19.05 13.46 -8.08
N TYR A 404 -19.24 13.26 -6.77
CA TYR A 404 -18.96 14.27 -5.74
C TYR A 404 -17.45 14.54 -5.57
N PHE A 405 -16.61 13.55 -5.82
CA PHE A 405 -15.16 13.66 -5.63
C PHE A 405 -14.34 13.42 -6.90
N ALA A 406 -15.00 13.16 -8.03
CA ALA A 406 -14.32 12.88 -9.30
C ALA A 406 -13.40 14.03 -9.75
N TRP A 407 -13.76 15.27 -9.44
CA TRP A 407 -13.02 16.46 -9.82
C TRP A 407 -12.18 17.07 -8.70
N GLY A 408 -12.30 16.55 -7.47
CA GLY A 408 -11.52 16.97 -6.30
C GLY A 408 -12.37 17.18 -5.06
N GLY A 409 -11.75 17.73 -4.02
CA GLY A 409 -12.43 18.09 -2.75
C GLY A 409 -12.66 16.91 -1.82
N GLY A 410 -12.11 15.74 -2.10
CA GLY A 410 -12.29 14.55 -1.27
C GLY A 410 -11.48 14.57 0.05
N PRO A 411 -11.82 13.69 0.99
CA PRO A 411 -11.19 13.66 2.32
C PRO A 411 -9.73 13.21 2.31
N TYR A 412 -9.33 12.35 1.37
CA TYR A 412 -7.94 11.88 1.22
C TYR A 412 -7.16 12.69 0.20
N PHE A 413 -7.74 12.85 -0.99
CA PHE A 413 -7.11 13.54 -2.10
C PHE A 413 -7.94 14.77 -2.45
N ASN A 414 -7.33 15.94 -2.36
CA ASN A 414 -7.98 17.19 -2.72
C ASN A 414 -8.18 17.34 -4.24
N GLY A 415 -7.37 16.65 -5.05
CA GLY A 415 -7.49 16.67 -6.50
C GLY A 415 -8.42 15.58 -7.03
N GLY A 416 -8.66 15.60 -8.35
CA GLY A 416 -9.58 14.70 -9.02
C GLY A 416 -9.03 13.31 -9.34
N ILE A 417 -9.81 12.53 -10.10
CA ILE A 417 -9.44 11.19 -10.60
C ILE A 417 -8.05 11.24 -11.24
N PHE A 418 -7.83 12.15 -12.19
CA PHE A 418 -6.49 12.41 -12.71
C PHE A 418 -5.85 13.57 -11.94
N PRO A 419 -4.64 13.41 -11.42
CA PRO A 419 -3.76 12.23 -11.46
C PRO A 419 -3.88 11.27 -10.26
N PHE A 420 -4.74 11.53 -9.27
CA PHE A 420 -4.63 10.92 -7.94
C PHE A 420 -5.04 9.45 -7.87
N VAL A 421 -5.94 8.95 -8.72
CA VAL A 421 -6.21 7.50 -8.80
C VAL A 421 -4.91 6.75 -9.16
N PHE A 422 -4.17 7.26 -10.14
CA PHE A 422 -2.94 6.65 -10.63
C PHE A 422 -1.83 6.64 -9.57
N ILE A 423 -1.74 7.72 -8.78
CA ILE A 423 -0.80 7.84 -7.68
C ILE A 423 -1.22 6.97 -6.49
N CYS A 424 -2.51 6.90 -6.20
CA CYS A 424 -3.05 6.16 -5.07
C CYS A 424 -2.80 4.65 -5.20
N ILE A 425 -3.05 4.10 -6.41
CA ILE A 425 -3.01 2.65 -6.68
C ILE A 425 -1.65 2.21 -7.26
N MET A 426 -0.62 3.06 -7.17
CA MET A 426 0.65 2.83 -7.86
C MET A 426 1.26 1.45 -7.60
N CYS A 427 1.28 0.94 -6.36
CA CYS A 427 1.92 -0.35 -6.07
C CYS A 427 1.22 -1.51 -6.78
N GLY A 428 -0.11 -1.57 -6.74
CA GLY A 428 -0.87 -2.66 -7.38
C GLY A 428 -0.87 -2.61 -8.90
N ALA A 429 -0.54 -1.45 -9.52
CA ALA A 429 -0.53 -1.26 -10.95
C ALA A 429 0.90 -1.19 -11.52
N VAL A 430 1.78 -0.39 -10.94
CA VAL A 430 3.19 -0.23 -11.31
C VAL A 430 3.97 0.38 -10.16
N SER A 431 4.98 -0.33 -9.65
CA SER A 431 5.73 0.10 -8.47
C SER A 431 7.23 0.17 -8.73
N GLY A 432 7.82 1.32 -8.42
CA GLY A 432 9.26 1.50 -8.50
C GLY A 432 10.03 0.68 -7.47
N PHE A 433 9.45 0.47 -6.29
CA PHE A 433 10.06 -0.37 -5.25
C PHE A 433 10.34 -1.79 -5.76
N HIS A 434 9.48 -2.33 -6.64
CA HIS A 434 9.68 -3.63 -7.27
C HIS A 434 10.97 -3.69 -8.11
N ALA A 435 11.33 -2.60 -8.76
CA ALA A 435 12.57 -2.53 -9.51
C ALA A 435 13.82 -2.72 -8.63
N LEU A 436 13.75 -2.31 -7.35
CA LEU A 436 14.84 -2.55 -6.39
C LEU A 436 14.94 -4.02 -6.00
N VAL A 437 13.81 -4.71 -5.84
CA VAL A 437 13.77 -6.15 -5.60
C VAL A 437 14.22 -6.92 -6.85
N SER A 438 13.68 -6.54 -8.02
CA SER A 438 14.01 -7.13 -9.33
C SER A 438 15.48 -6.92 -9.74
N SER A 439 16.19 -5.95 -9.17
CA SER A 439 17.61 -5.70 -9.42
C SER A 439 18.52 -5.93 -8.20
N GLY A 440 17.96 -6.23 -7.03
CA GLY A 440 18.72 -6.36 -5.77
C GLY A 440 19.03 -7.79 -5.38
N THR A 441 17.99 -8.56 -5.07
CA THR A 441 18.10 -9.91 -4.48
C THR A 441 17.78 -11.01 -5.47
N THR A 442 16.64 -10.95 -6.13
CA THR A 442 16.10 -11.98 -7.03
C THR A 442 17.06 -12.40 -8.16
N PRO A 443 17.76 -11.49 -8.87
CA PRO A 443 18.64 -11.86 -9.98
C PRO A 443 19.84 -12.70 -9.54
N LYS A 444 20.25 -12.60 -8.28
CA LYS A 444 21.35 -13.35 -7.69
C LYS A 444 20.98 -14.80 -7.34
N MET A 445 19.68 -15.11 -7.38
CA MET A 445 19.13 -16.42 -7.01
C MET A 445 18.47 -17.13 -8.20
N ALA A 446 18.36 -16.48 -9.36
CA ALA A 446 17.69 -17.03 -10.51
C ALA A 446 18.46 -18.23 -11.10
N ASN A 447 17.84 -19.41 -11.10
CA ASN A 447 18.44 -20.66 -11.59
C ASN A 447 18.57 -20.66 -13.13
N SER A 448 17.57 -20.16 -13.85
CA SER A 448 17.56 -20.07 -15.31
C SER A 448 16.97 -18.75 -15.77
N GLU A 449 17.47 -18.22 -16.92
CA GLU A 449 16.83 -17.05 -17.54
C GLU A 449 15.37 -17.29 -17.93
N THR A 450 14.99 -18.52 -18.27
CA THR A 450 13.60 -18.84 -18.65
C THR A 450 12.61 -18.71 -17.50
N ASP A 451 13.07 -18.82 -16.25
CA ASP A 451 12.24 -18.68 -15.06
C ASP A 451 11.86 -17.22 -14.80
N LEU A 452 12.63 -16.24 -15.33
CA LEU A 452 12.43 -14.82 -15.08
C LEU A 452 11.05 -14.32 -15.51
N ARG A 453 10.44 -14.92 -16.54
CA ARG A 453 9.08 -14.60 -16.97
C ARG A 453 8.05 -14.91 -15.89
N MET A 454 8.13 -16.09 -15.28
CA MET A 454 7.23 -16.48 -14.20
C MET A 454 7.50 -15.62 -12.96
N ILE A 455 8.76 -15.42 -12.60
CA ILE A 455 9.15 -14.72 -11.38
C ILE A 455 8.82 -13.23 -11.50
N GLY A 456 9.27 -12.52 -12.52
CA GLY A 456 9.04 -11.07 -12.65
C GLY A 456 7.61 -10.75 -13.08
N TYR A 457 7.19 -11.22 -14.27
CA TYR A 457 5.86 -10.90 -14.80
C TYR A 457 4.74 -11.55 -13.99
N GLY A 458 4.90 -12.83 -13.63
CA GLY A 458 3.87 -13.60 -12.92
C GLY A 458 3.61 -13.09 -11.50
N SER A 459 4.66 -12.73 -10.74
CA SER A 459 4.50 -12.20 -9.38
C SER A 459 3.79 -10.86 -9.37
N MET A 460 4.07 -9.98 -10.34
CA MET A 460 3.39 -8.69 -10.45
C MET A 460 1.90 -8.85 -10.79
N LEU A 461 1.53 -9.83 -11.63
CA LEU A 461 0.11 -10.14 -11.85
C LEU A 461 -0.57 -10.62 -10.57
N MET A 462 0.11 -11.44 -9.77
CA MET A 462 -0.42 -11.89 -8.48
C MET A 462 -0.62 -10.70 -7.53
N GLU A 463 0.29 -9.73 -7.52
CA GLU A 463 0.14 -8.51 -6.72
C GLU A 463 -1.01 -7.63 -7.21
N GLY A 464 -1.18 -7.49 -8.52
CA GLY A 464 -2.36 -6.84 -9.09
C GLY A 464 -3.66 -7.49 -8.65
N MET A 465 -3.67 -8.82 -8.51
CA MET A 465 -4.82 -9.56 -7.98
C MET A 465 -5.10 -9.24 -6.51
N VAL A 466 -4.06 -9.09 -5.68
CA VAL A 466 -4.20 -8.60 -4.30
C VAL A 466 -4.90 -7.24 -4.29
N ALA A 467 -4.46 -6.33 -5.15
CA ALA A 467 -5.03 -4.99 -5.26
C ALA A 467 -6.50 -4.99 -5.72
N VAL A 468 -6.87 -5.87 -6.63
CA VAL A 468 -8.27 -6.05 -7.07
C VAL A 468 -9.13 -6.61 -5.94
N CYS A 469 -8.65 -7.59 -5.19
CA CYS A 469 -9.37 -8.11 -4.01
C CYS A 469 -9.59 -7.02 -2.95
N ALA A 470 -8.59 -6.18 -2.70
CA ALA A 470 -8.69 -5.05 -1.77
C ALA A 470 -9.71 -3.99 -2.25
N LEU A 471 -9.69 -3.69 -3.55
CA LEU A 471 -10.69 -2.80 -4.17
C LEU A 471 -12.11 -3.34 -4.01
N ILE A 472 -12.31 -4.63 -4.27
CA ILE A 472 -13.61 -5.30 -4.12
C ILE A 472 -14.05 -5.27 -2.66
N ALA A 473 -13.17 -5.57 -1.71
CA ALA A 473 -13.48 -5.56 -0.29
C ALA A 473 -14.00 -4.19 0.17
N ALA A 474 -13.31 -3.11 -0.22
CA ALA A 474 -13.74 -1.76 0.11
C ALA A 474 -15.01 -1.31 -0.66
N ALA A 475 -15.14 -1.70 -1.94
CA ALA A 475 -16.31 -1.36 -2.76
C ALA A 475 -17.60 -2.10 -2.33
N ALA A 476 -17.45 -3.27 -1.71
CA ALA A 476 -18.58 -4.05 -1.19
C ALA A 476 -19.13 -3.53 0.14
N MET A 477 -18.38 -2.69 0.85
CA MET A 477 -18.84 -2.09 2.10
C MET A 477 -20.00 -1.10 1.87
N PRO A 478 -20.98 -1.02 2.79
CA PRO A 478 -21.94 0.06 2.82
C PRO A 478 -21.23 1.43 2.80
N GLN A 479 -21.76 2.37 2.01
CA GLN A 479 -21.09 3.68 1.85
C GLN A 479 -20.99 4.45 3.17
N GLY A 480 -22.01 4.34 4.04
CA GLY A 480 -21.98 4.95 5.37
C GLY A 480 -20.80 4.47 6.19
N ASP A 481 -20.57 3.16 6.24
CA ASP A 481 -19.48 2.54 7.01
C ASP A 481 -18.11 2.94 6.43
N TYR A 482 -17.97 2.90 5.09
CA TYR A 482 -16.76 3.32 4.42
C TYR A 482 -16.38 4.77 4.79
N TRP A 483 -17.32 5.70 4.70
CA TRP A 483 -17.04 7.11 4.99
C TRP A 483 -16.89 7.39 6.48
N ALA A 484 -17.63 6.71 7.36
CA ALA A 484 -17.51 6.87 8.82
C ALA A 484 -16.11 6.46 9.31
N ILE A 485 -15.51 5.41 8.73
CA ILE A 485 -14.14 5.01 9.04
C ILE A 485 -13.12 6.00 8.46
N ASN A 486 -13.35 6.48 7.24
CA ASN A 486 -12.32 7.12 6.42
C ASN A 486 -12.34 8.65 6.47
N ILE A 487 -13.37 9.29 7.04
CA ILE A 487 -13.36 10.74 7.29
C ILE A 487 -12.82 10.99 8.69
N ASP A 488 -11.79 11.82 8.76
CA ASP A 488 -11.22 12.31 10.00
C ASP A 488 -12.30 13.04 10.82
N LEU A 489 -12.42 12.74 12.09
CA LEU A 489 -13.44 13.33 12.97
C LEU A 489 -13.37 14.87 12.98
N SER A 490 -12.17 15.45 12.87
CA SER A 490 -12.00 16.90 12.76
C SER A 490 -12.57 17.52 11.47
N LYS A 491 -12.86 16.70 10.46
CA LYS A 491 -13.38 17.10 9.16
C LYS A 491 -14.82 16.64 8.94
N ALA A 492 -15.42 15.91 9.89
CA ALA A 492 -16.76 15.34 9.76
C ALA A 492 -17.80 16.42 9.40
N GLU A 493 -17.73 17.59 10.04
CA GLU A 493 -18.60 18.72 9.77
C GLU A 493 -18.52 19.21 8.30
N LYS A 494 -17.29 19.29 7.75
CA LYS A 494 -17.07 19.74 6.36
C LYS A 494 -17.76 18.85 5.33
N TYR A 495 -17.85 17.55 5.61
CA TYR A 495 -18.40 16.57 4.66
C TYR A 495 -19.84 16.16 4.94
N ALA A 496 -20.46 16.63 6.04
CA ALA A 496 -21.80 16.23 6.47
C ALA A 496 -22.85 16.40 5.37
N ASP A 497 -22.91 17.58 4.72
CA ASP A 497 -23.85 17.84 3.62
C ASP A 497 -23.61 16.92 2.41
N THR A 498 -22.34 16.66 2.10
CA THR A 498 -21.98 15.79 0.96
C THR A 498 -22.42 14.35 1.24
N LEU A 499 -22.19 13.85 2.47
CA LEU A 499 -22.61 12.52 2.89
C LEU A 499 -24.13 12.36 2.86
N THR A 500 -24.86 13.37 3.32
CA THR A 500 -26.33 13.37 3.24
C THR A 500 -26.83 13.28 1.80
N LYS A 501 -26.21 14.03 0.87
CA LYS A 501 -26.53 13.97 -0.56
C LYS A 501 -26.18 12.63 -1.20
N MET A 502 -25.14 11.96 -0.68
CA MET A 502 -24.73 10.62 -1.10
C MET A 502 -25.59 9.52 -0.49
N HIS A 503 -26.56 9.85 0.35
CA HIS A 503 -27.32 8.89 1.17
C HIS A 503 -26.41 7.93 1.97
N ALA A 504 -25.25 8.42 2.40
CA ALA A 504 -24.31 7.69 3.21
C ALA A 504 -24.67 7.89 4.70
N ASP A 505 -25.42 6.95 5.24
CA ASP A 505 -25.77 6.95 6.66
C ASP A 505 -24.57 6.47 7.48
N ILE A 506 -23.93 7.40 8.18
CA ILE A 506 -22.74 7.14 9.00
C ILE A 506 -23.06 6.63 10.40
N ASP A 507 -24.33 6.54 10.77
CA ASP A 507 -24.75 6.17 12.13
C ASP A 507 -24.77 4.64 12.36
N HIS A 508 -24.67 3.83 11.30
CA HIS A 508 -24.67 2.37 11.39
C HIS A 508 -23.34 1.72 11.76
N LEU A 509 -22.24 2.47 11.83
CA LEU A 509 -20.91 1.93 12.15
C LEU A 509 -20.85 1.25 13.52
N ASP A 510 -21.68 1.68 14.46
CA ASP A 510 -21.78 1.15 15.82
C ASP A 510 -22.01 -0.37 15.84
N ARG A 511 -22.81 -0.88 14.92
CA ARG A 511 -23.03 -2.31 14.77
C ARG A 511 -21.75 -3.06 14.42
N ILE A 512 -20.95 -2.51 13.53
CA ILE A 512 -19.69 -3.13 13.12
C ILE A 512 -18.67 -3.01 14.24
N GLU A 513 -18.60 -1.87 14.93
CA GLU A 513 -17.72 -1.69 16.10
C GLU A 513 -17.99 -2.75 17.17
N SER A 514 -19.26 -3.04 17.47
CA SER A 514 -19.61 -4.12 18.39
C SER A 514 -19.22 -5.51 17.86
N GLN A 515 -19.40 -5.78 16.58
CA GLN A 515 -19.08 -7.06 15.93
C GLN A 515 -17.57 -7.33 15.88
N VAL A 516 -16.72 -6.30 15.73
CA VAL A 516 -15.26 -6.46 15.75
C VAL A 516 -14.67 -6.54 17.16
N GLY A 517 -15.50 -6.44 18.19
CA GLY A 517 -15.08 -6.61 19.58
C GLY A 517 -14.99 -5.31 20.39
N GLY A 518 -15.71 -4.28 19.99
CA GLY A 518 -15.72 -2.99 20.68
C GLY A 518 -14.53 -2.09 20.34
N GLU A 519 -13.79 -2.38 19.26
CA GLU A 519 -12.76 -1.46 18.79
C GLU A 519 -13.39 -0.25 18.09
N THR A 520 -12.96 0.95 18.45
CA THR A 520 -13.37 2.18 17.75
C THR A 520 -12.83 2.18 16.34
N LEU A 521 -13.71 2.17 15.34
CA LEU A 521 -13.36 2.20 13.92
C LEU A 521 -13.50 3.62 13.34
N ARG A 522 -14.36 4.42 13.91
CA ARG A 522 -14.72 5.76 13.46
C ARG A 522 -13.49 6.68 13.45
N GLY A 523 -13.27 7.34 12.30
CA GLY A 523 -12.14 8.25 12.12
C GLY A 523 -10.77 7.59 12.03
N ARG A 524 -10.68 6.26 12.00
CA ARG A 524 -9.43 5.52 11.73
C ARG A 524 -9.07 5.55 10.26
N THR A 525 -8.75 6.73 9.81
CA THR A 525 -8.37 7.00 8.41
C THR A 525 -7.11 6.24 8.03
N GLY A 526 -6.96 5.90 6.74
CA GLY A 526 -5.73 5.29 6.23
C GLY A 526 -5.92 3.98 5.49
N GLY A 527 -7.17 3.49 5.39
CA GLY A 527 -7.54 2.36 4.54
C GLY A 527 -7.33 0.97 5.14
N ALA A 528 -6.40 0.79 6.12
CA ALA A 528 -6.14 -0.51 6.72
C ALA A 528 -7.36 -1.07 7.46
N VAL A 529 -7.93 -0.28 8.37
CA VAL A 529 -9.13 -0.67 9.11
C VAL A 529 -10.30 -0.93 8.16
N THR A 530 -10.47 -0.11 7.14
CA THR A 530 -11.50 -0.29 6.10
C THR A 530 -11.33 -1.62 5.36
N LEU A 531 -10.11 -1.95 4.94
CA LEU A 531 -9.82 -3.22 4.31
C LEU A 531 -10.14 -4.40 5.24
N ALA A 532 -9.72 -4.29 6.50
CA ALA A 532 -9.96 -5.34 7.49
C ALA A 532 -11.46 -5.59 7.71
N VAL A 533 -12.28 -4.54 7.79
CA VAL A 533 -13.74 -4.65 7.88
C VAL A 533 -14.32 -5.29 6.62
N GLY A 534 -13.95 -4.80 5.43
CA GLY A 534 -14.47 -5.34 4.17
C GLY A 534 -14.08 -6.82 3.96
N MET A 535 -12.83 -7.19 4.30
CA MET A 535 -12.39 -8.59 4.28
C MET A 535 -13.17 -9.45 5.28
N ALA A 536 -13.36 -8.96 6.51
CA ALA A 536 -14.07 -9.69 7.55
C ALA A 536 -15.53 -9.94 7.16
N GLN A 537 -16.21 -8.97 6.56
CA GLN A 537 -17.58 -9.13 6.06
C GLN A 537 -17.65 -10.20 4.97
N ILE A 538 -16.80 -10.11 3.93
CA ILE A 538 -16.78 -11.09 2.83
C ILE A 538 -16.49 -12.50 3.34
N MET A 539 -15.51 -12.64 4.24
CA MET A 539 -15.12 -13.95 4.76
C MET A 539 -16.18 -14.54 5.67
N SER A 540 -16.85 -13.71 6.47
CA SER A 540 -17.96 -14.14 7.32
C SER A 540 -19.16 -14.58 6.49
N ASP A 541 -19.55 -13.81 5.46
CA ASP A 541 -20.63 -14.16 4.54
C ASP A 541 -20.33 -15.45 3.76
N ALA A 542 -19.09 -15.62 3.30
CA ALA A 542 -18.66 -16.84 2.62
C ALA A 542 -18.74 -18.05 3.56
N THR A 543 -18.29 -17.90 4.81
CA THR A 543 -18.34 -18.98 5.81
C THR A 543 -19.75 -19.34 6.18
N ALA A 544 -20.65 -18.36 6.36
CA ALA A 544 -22.07 -18.57 6.64
C ALA A 544 -22.80 -19.35 5.54
N LYS A 545 -22.37 -19.21 4.29
CA LYS A 545 -22.91 -20.02 3.17
C LYS A 545 -22.44 -21.48 3.18
N VAL A 546 -21.31 -21.77 3.82
CA VAL A 546 -20.71 -23.12 3.89
C VAL A 546 -21.15 -23.86 5.16
N THR A 547 -21.29 -23.15 6.28
CA THR A 547 -21.65 -23.75 7.57
C THR A 547 -22.50 -22.81 8.41
N SER A 548 -23.53 -23.37 9.06
CA SER A 548 -24.36 -22.66 10.04
C SER A 548 -23.91 -22.89 11.49
N ALA A 549 -22.81 -23.62 11.70
CA ALA A 549 -22.38 -24.06 13.03
C ALA A 549 -21.70 -22.98 13.87
N VAL A 550 -21.32 -21.82 13.27
CA VAL A 550 -20.57 -20.75 13.95
C VAL A 550 -21.37 -19.45 13.93
N SER A 551 -21.39 -18.73 15.06
CA SER A 551 -22.06 -17.42 15.13
C SER A 551 -21.37 -16.40 14.24
N LEU A 552 -22.15 -15.62 13.49
CA LEU A 552 -21.62 -14.59 12.58
C LEU A 552 -20.75 -13.55 13.31
N ASP A 553 -21.15 -13.13 14.50
CA ASP A 553 -20.40 -12.11 15.25
C ASP A 553 -19.01 -12.60 15.68
N GLY A 554 -18.88 -13.86 16.09
CA GLY A 554 -17.58 -14.45 16.40
C GLY A 554 -16.66 -14.55 15.18
N LEU A 555 -17.24 -14.82 14.00
CA LEU A 555 -16.50 -14.88 12.75
C LEU A 555 -16.00 -13.51 12.29
N VAL A 556 -16.83 -12.46 12.34
CA VAL A 556 -16.44 -11.10 11.95
C VAL A 556 -15.27 -10.62 12.81
N LYS A 557 -15.36 -10.81 14.13
CA LYS A 557 -14.30 -10.45 15.07
C LYS A 557 -12.98 -11.12 14.73
N TYR A 558 -12.98 -12.45 14.51
CA TYR A 558 -11.77 -13.21 14.18
C TYR A 558 -11.17 -12.77 12.85
N TRP A 559 -11.99 -12.66 11.78
CA TRP A 559 -11.51 -12.26 10.46
C TRP A 559 -11.01 -10.83 10.42
N PHE A 560 -11.61 -9.91 11.19
CA PHE A 560 -11.13 -8.53 11.31
C PHE A 560 -9.70 -8.48 11.87
N HIS A 561 -9.46 -9.12 13.02
CA HIS A 561 -8.13 -9.11 13.64
C HIS A 561 -7.10 -9.90 12.82
N PHE A 562 -7.54 -10.97 12.17
CA PHE A 562 -6.70 -11.67 11.19
C PHE A 562 -6.29 -10.75 10.04
N ALA A 563 -7.20 -9.95 9.49
CA ALA A 563 -6.90 -9.01 8.41
C ALA A 563 -5.94 -7.90 8.86
N ILE A 564 -6.14 -7.31 10.05
CA ILE A 564 -5.20 -6.33 10.63
C ILE A 564 -3.79 -6.93 10.78
N MET A 565 -3.67 -8.14 11.32
CA MET A 565 -2.40 -8.85 11.43
C MET A 565 -1.78 -9.12 10.07
N PHE A 566 -2.58 -9.58 9.12
CA PHE A 566 -2.16 -9.86 7.75
C PHE A 566 -1.58 -8.63 7.07
N GLU A 567 -2.27 -7.47 7.14
CA GLU A 567 -1.78 -6.21 6.60
C GLU A 567 -0.46 -5.77 7.25
N ALA A 568 -0.39 -5.83 8.56
CA ALA A 568 0.82 -5.46 9.29
C ALA A 568 2.01 -6.37 8.93
N LEU A 569 1.76 -7.66 8.69
CA LEU A 569 2.79 -8.59 8.22
C LEU A 569 3.32 -8.22 6.83
N PHE A 570 2.45 -7.75 5.92
CA PHE A 570 2.85 -7.23 4.61
C PHE A 570 3.80 -6.04 4.76
N ILE A 571 3.43 -5.10 5.62
CA ILE A 571 4.15 -3.84 5.80
C ILE A 571 5.51 -4.09 6.44
N LEU A 572 5.54 -4.86 7.51
CA LEU A 572 6.76 -5.08 8.27
C LEU A 572 7.84 -5.83 7.46
N THR A 573 7.46 -6.79 6.61
CA THR A 573 8.40 -7.44 5.67
C THR A 573 9.01 -6.45 4.70
N THR A 574 8.23 -5.49 4.23
CA THR A 574 8.73 -4.45 3.32
C THR A 574 9.61 -3.43 4.04
N ILE A 575 9.30 -3.09 5.31
CA ILE A 575 10.14 -2.22 6.15
C ILE A 575 11.51 -2.85 6.39
N ASP A 576 11.56 -4.15 6.69
CA ASP A 576 12.81 -4.88 6.92
C ASP A 576 13.71 -4.84 5.68
N THR A 577 13.15 -5.26 4.54
CA THR A 577 13.86 -5.31 3.26
C THR A 577 14.25 -3.92 2.80
N GLY A 578 13.34 -2.95 2.88
CA GLY A 578 13.57 -1.57 2.42
C GLY A 578 14.59 -0.83 3.27
N THR A 579 14.57 -0.96 4.61
CA THR A 579 15.57 -0.35 5.50
C THR A 579 16.96 -0.88 5.20
N ARG A 580 17.07 -2.18 4.93
CA ARG A 580 18.35 -2.81 4.54
C ARG A 580 18.83 -2.34 3.17
N ILE A 581 17.95 -2.22 2.18
CA ILE A 581 18.30 -1.68 0.85
C ILE A 581 18.80 -0.24 0.98
N ALA A 582 18.07 0.61 1.71
CA ALA A 582 18.45 2.00 1.93
C ALA A 582 19.81 2.11 2.67
N ARG A 583 20.06 1.25 3.66
CA ARG A 583 21.36 1.15 4.33
C ARG A 583 22.49 0.84 3.35
N PHE A 584 22.32 -0.17 2.50
CA PHE A 584 23.35 -0.53 1.51
C PHE A 584 23.62 0.62 0.53
N LEU A 585 22.55 1.29 0.03
CA LEU A 585 22.69 2.46 -0.84
C LEU A 585 23.44 3.60 -0.13
N LEU A 586 23.09 3.88 1.12
CA LEU A 586 23.77 4.92 1.90
C LEU A 586 25.23 4.56 2.15
N GLN A 587 25.54 3.29 2.47
CA GLN A 587 26.90 2.80 2.60
C GLN A 587 27.71 2.95 1.30
N GLU A 588 27.12 2.61 0.14
CA GLU A 588 27.74 2.78 -1.17
C GLU A 588 28.03 4.25 -1.47
N ILE A 589 27.08 5.15 -1.19
CA ILE A 589 27.26 6.60 -1.36
C ILE A 589 28.40 7.10 -0.45
N CYS A 590 28.38 6.76 0.84
CA CYS A 590 29.41 7.12 1.81
C CYS A 590 30.79 6.52 1.46
N GLY A 591 30.82 5.35 0.82
CA GLY A 591 32.04 4.69 0.36
C GLY A 591 32.83 5.47 -0.70
N ASN A 592 32.19 6.45 -1.37
CA ASN A 592 32.87 7.38 -2.26
C ASN A 592 33.59 8.51 -1.49
N LEU A 593 33.12 8.82 -0.27
CA LEU A 593 33.70 9.84 0.61
C LEU A 593 34.76 9.24 1.57
N ALA A 594 34.44 8.08 2.15
CA ALA A 594 35.31 7.40 3.13
C ALA A 594 35.44 5.91 2.76
N PRO A 595 36.65 5.42 2.41
CA PRO A 595 36.87 4.05 1.95
C PRO A 595 36.40 2.95 2.91
N ALA A 596 36.37 3.22 4.22
CA ALA A 596 35.90 2.27 5.24
C ALA A 596 34.43 1.80 4.97
N PHE A 597 33.58 2.68 4.45
CA PHE A 597 32.18 2.34 4.12
C PHE A 597 32.03 1.41 2.90
N ARG A 598 33.08 1.21 2.09
CA ARG A 598 33.05 0.23 0.98
C ARG A 598 32.99 -1.21 1.49
N ARG A 599 33.40 -1.43 2.76
CA ARG A 599 33.32 -2.73 3.41
C ARG A 599 31.94 -2.90 4.01
N MET A 600 31.09 -3.72 3.35
CA MET A 600 29.69 -3.95 3.75
C MET A 600 29.57 -4.70 5.10
N ASP A 601 30.65 -5.32 5.58
CA ASP A 601 30.77 -6.02 6.85
C ASP A 601 31.33 -5.14 7.98
N TRP A 602 31.69 -3.89 7.71
CA TRP A 602 32.22 -2.97 8.72
C TRP A 602 31.12 -2.50 9.68
N TRP A 603 31.06 -3.08 10.87
CA TRP A 603 30.05 -2.89 11.89
C TRP A 603 29.69 -1.42 12.19
N PRO A 604 30.66 -0.50 12.44
CA PRO A 604 30.31 0.89 12.71
C PRO A 604 29.56 1.55 11.54
N GLY A 605 29.96 1.24 10.31
CA GLY A 605 29.26 1.71 9.11
C GLY A 605 27.85 1.14 8.99
N VAL A 606 27.66 -0.15 9.29
CA VAL A 606 26.35 -0.81 9.32
C VAL A 606 25.43 -0.14 10.33
N TRP A 607 25.89 0.08 11.55
CA TRP A 607 25.10 0.70 12.61
C TRP A 607 24.74 2.14 12.30
N LEU A 608 25.72 2.95 11.89
CA LEU A 608 25.50 4.36 11.58
C LEU A 608 24.51 4.56 10.43
N THR A 609 24.71 3.82 9.32
CA THR A 609 23.83 3.97 8.15
C THR A 609 22.43 3.41 8.41
N SER A 610 22.30 2.32 9.18
CA SER A 610 20.98 1.82 9.62
C SER A 610 20.28 2.84 10.51
N ALA A 611 20.97 3.46 11.47
CA ALA A 611 20.40 4.48 12.34
C ALA A 611 19.94 5.70 11.55
N LEU A 612 20.77 6.22 10.63
CA LEU A 612 20.42 7.37 9.80
C LEU A 612 19.19 7.12 8.92
N VAL A 613 19.13 5.94 8.29
CA VAL A 613 17.96 5.55 7.47
C VAL A 613 16.72 5.44 8.33
N THR A 614 16.83 4.79 9.50
CA THR A 614 15.67 4.60 10.40
C THR A 614 15.19 5.93 10.97
N LEU A 615 16.09 6.82 11.36
CA LEU A 615 15.75 8.17 11.80
C LEU A 615 15.12 8.99 10.66
N GLY A 616 15.57 8.80 9.43
CA GLY A 616 15.01 9.47 8.25
C GLY A 616 13.54 9.13 8.03
N TRP A 617 13.17 7.84 7.90
CA TRP A 617 11.79 7.47 7.67
C TRP A 617 10.94 7.56 8.94
N GLY A 618 11.50 7.28 10.12
CA GLY A 618 10.82 7.43 11.41
C GLY A 618 10.48 8.89 11.71
N GLY A 619 11.40 9.83 11.43
CA GLY A 619 11.17 11.26 11.58
C GLY A 619 10.06 11.79 10.66
N LEU A 620 9.97 11.28 9.43
CA LEU A 620 8.86 11.61 8.52
C LEU A 620 7.51 11.12 9.08
N ILE A 621 7.44 9.92 9.66
CA ILE A 621 6.21 9.42 10.29
C ILE A 621 5.86 10.25 11.53
N TRP A 622 6.85 10.63 12.32
CA TRP A 622 6.65 11.41 13.54
C TRP A 622 5.99 12.75 13.26
N THR A 623 6.47 13.46 12.23
CA THR A 623 6.04 14.82 11.89
C THR A 623 4.91 14.90 10.89
N GLY A 624 4.68 13.83 10.11
CA GLY A 624 3.73 13.83 9.00
C GLY A 624 2.37 13.22 9.33
N SER A 625 1.40 13.52 8.47
CA SER A 625 0.07 12.89 8.45
C SER A 625 -0.06 11.94 7.25
N ILE A 626 -1.01 11.00 7.31
CA ILE A 626 -1.25 10.07 6.19
C ILE A 626 -1.65 10.80 4.93
N GLN A 627 -2.43 11.90 5.04
CA GLN A 627 -2.85 12.71 3.89
C GLN A 627 -1.69 13.41 3.17
N THR A 628 -0.54 13.57 3.83
CA THR A 628 0.67 14.13 3.23
C THR A 628 1.64 13.04 2.79
N ILE A 629 1.89 12.06 3.66
CA ILE A 629 2.90 11.02 3.44
C ILE A 629 2.47 10.07 2.32
N TRP A 630 1.19 9.67 2.26
CA TRP A 630 0.72 8.72 1.26
C TRP A 630 0.81 9.23 -0.19
N PRO A 631 0.35 10.46 -0.53
CA PRO A 631 0.57 11.03 -1.86
C PRO A 631 2.06 11.19 -2.20
N MET A 632 2.90 11.60 -1.25
CA MET A 632 4.35 11.68 -1.45
C MET A 632 4.97 10.32 -1.75
N PHE A 633 4.57 9.29 -1.01
CA PHE A 633 4.97 7.91 -1.28
C PHE A 633 4.58 7.48 -2.70
N GLY A 634 3.35 7.80 -3.11
CA GLY A 634 2.87 7.52 -4.46
C GLY A 634 3.70 8.19 -5.55
N ILE A 635 3.96 9.47 -5.41
CA ILE A 635 4.80 10.26 -6.34
C ILE A 635 6.22 9.69 -6.39
N ALA A 636 6.86 9.48 -5.24
CA ALA A 636 8.22 8.98 -5.15
C ALA A 636 8.35 7.58 -5.75
N ASN A 637 7.42 6.67 -5.44
CA ASN A 637 7.41 5.31 -5.94
C ASN A 637 7.18 5.24 -7.46
N GLN A 638 6.31 6.07 -8.02
CA GLN A 638 6.13 6.16 -9.47
C GLN A 638 7.33 6.78 -10.19
N LEU A 639 8.00 7.78 -9.59
CA LEU A 639 9.26 8.29 -10.16
C LEU A 639 10.33 7.21 -10.23
N LEU A 640 10.42 6.36 -9.22
CA LEU A 640 11.33 5.22 -9.25
C LEU A 640 10.96 4.22 -10.36
N ALA A 641 9.67 3.98 -10.60
CA ALA A 641 9.21 3.19 -11.73
C ALA A 641 9.60 3.83 -13.07
N GLY A 642 9.46 5.15 -13.17
CA GLY A 642 9.95 5.91 -14.33
C GLY A 642 11.45 5.77 -14.54
N ILE A 643 12.26 5.87 -13.47
CA ILE A 643 13.72 5.63 -13.51
C ILE A 643 14.00 4.23 -14.02
N ALA A 644 13.33 3.21 -13.48
CA ALA A 644 13.53 1.82 -13.87
C ALA A 644 13.20 1.57 -15.34
N LEU A 645 12.06 2.08 -15.81
CA LEU A 645 11.66 1.98 -17.22
C LEU A 645 12.63 2.73 -18.15
N CYS A 646 13.14 3.89 -17.72
CA CYS A 646 14.14 4.65 -18.46
C CYS A 646 15.46 3.88 -18.62
N VAL A 647 15.95 3.26 -17.55
CA VAL A 647 17.15 2.41 -17.53
C VAL A 647 16.96 1.21 -18.46
N VAL A 648 15.81 0.52 -18.36
CA VAL A 648 15.52 -0.66 -19.20
C VAL A 648 15.32 -0.26 -20.66
N THR A 649 14.71 0.88 -20.94
CA THR A 649 14.60 1.41 -22.33
C THR A 649 15.99 1.63 -22.92
N THR A 650 16.89 2.26 -22.15
CA THR A 650 18.29 2.46 -22.56
C THR A 650 19.00 1.13 -22.79
N TRP A 651 18.75 0.13 -21.93
CA TRP A 651 19.27 -1.22 -22.08
C TRP A 651 18.78 -1.88 -23.38
N LEU A 652 17.49 -1.74 -23.75
CA LEU A 652 16.93 -2.26 -25.00
C LEU A 652 17.60 -1.63 -26.23
N PHE A 653 17.86 -0.32 -26.23
CA PHE A 653 18.59 0.35 -27.30
C PHE A 653 20.01 -0.18 -27.44
N ARG A 654 20.74 -0.36 -26.34
CA ARG A 654 22.10 -0.90 -26.33
C ARG A 654 22.17 -2.37 -26.80
N GLN A 655 21.11 -3.13 -26.60
CA GLN A 655 20.97 -4.50 -27.10
C GLN A 655 20.57 -4.58 -28.57
N GLY A 656 20.50 -3.45 -29.30
CA GLY A 656 20.03 -3.40 -30.69
C GLY A 656 18.54 -3.69 -30.85
N ARG A 657 17.75 -3.55 -29.78
CA ARG A 657 16.30 -3.86 -29.73
C ARG A 657 15.43 -2.63 -29.59
N GLY A 658 15.92 -1.47 -30.00
CA GLY A 658 15.21 -0.21 -29.94
C GLY A 658 13.81 -0.24 -30.59
N ARG A 659 13.59 -1.11 -31.58
CA ARG A 659 12.25 -1.31 -32.19
C ARG A 659 11.17 -1.77 -31.19
N TYR A 660 11.54 -2.35 -30.06
CA TYR A 660 10.64 -2.78 -29.00
C TYR A 660 10.59 -1.82 -27.80
N ALA A 661 11.30 -0.69 -27.86
CA ALA A 661 11.36 0.27 -26.77
C ALA A 661 9.98 0.83 -26.38
N TRP A 662 9.00 0.79 -27.28
CA TRP A 662 7.62 1.23 -27.02
C TRP A 662 6.98 0.49 -25.84
N VAL A 663 7.37 -0.77 -25.57
CA VAL A 663 6.81 -1.55 -24.44
C VAL A 663 7.17 -0.96 -23.07
N THR A 664 8.23 -0.17 -22.99
CA THR A 664 8.69 0.53 -21.78
C THR A 664 8.48 2.04 -21.87
N ALA A 665 8.61 2.63 -23.05
CA ALA A 665 8.50 4.07 -23.25
C ALA A 665 7.06 4.59 -23.08
N ILE A 666 6.04 3.87 -23.56
CA ILE A 666 4.63 4.28 -23.41
C ILE A 666 4.22 4.30 -21.94
N PRO A 667 4.41 3.21 -21.15
CA PRO A 667 4.16 3.25 -19.71
C PRO A 667 4.96 4.33 -18.98
N MET A 668 6.23 4.50 -19.33
CA MET A 668 7.08 5.54 -18.74
C MET A 668 6.52 6.94 -18.97
N LEU A 669 6.11 7.27 -20.20
CA LEU A 669 5.54 8.58 -20.52
C LEU A 669 4.27 8.85 -19.70
N PHE A 670 3.39 7.85 -19.58
CA PHE A 670 2.19 7.96 -18.78
C PHE A 670 2.51 8.19 -17.30
N ILE A 671 3.46 7.43 -16.73
CA ILE A 671 3.92 7.59 -15.35
C ILE A 671 4.50 8.99 -15.12
N VAL A 672 5.31 9.50 -16.04
CA VAL A 672 5.88 10.85 -15.96
C VAL A 672 4.78 11.91 -15.92
N LEU A 673 3.83 11.82 -16.84
CA LEU A 673 2.73 12.75 -16.92
C LEU A 673 1.90 12.77 -15.64
N THR A 674 1.49 11.61 -15.15
CA THR A 674 0.68 11.49 -13.91
C THR A 674 1.46 11.99 -12.69
N THR A 675 2.74 11.63 -12.58
CA THR A 675 3.56 11.93 -11.42
C THR A 675 3.92 13.42 -11.34
N PHE A 676 4.28 14.04 -12.47
CA PHE A 676 4.62 15.46 -12.52
C PHE A 676 3.38 16.31 -12.22
N THR A 677 2.22 15.94 -12.78
CA THR A 677 0.96 16.61 -12.48
C THR A 677 0.57 16.48 -11.01
N ALA A 678 0.70 15.28 -10.44
CA ALA A 678 0.41 15.05 -9.03
C ALA A 678 1.37 15.83 -8.11
N GLY A 679 2.66 15.84 -8.44
CA GLY A 679 3.66 16.59 -7.68
C GLY A 679 3.37 18.10 -7.66
N ALA A 680 3.06 18.67 -8.82
CA ALA A 680 2.68 20.08 -8.93
C ALA A 680 1.40 20.41 -8.15
N GLN A 681 0.36 19.56 -8.26
CA GLN A 681 -0.88 19.76 -7.52
C GLN A 681 -0.67 19.62 -6.02
N LEU A 682 0.09 18.62 -5.54
CA LEU A 682 0.35 18.43 -4.11
C LEU A 682 1.13 19.60 -3.51
N ILE A 683 2.11 20.14 -4.24
CA ILE A 683 2.85 21.34 -3.82
C ILE A 683 1.88 22.51 -3.69
N ASN A 684 1.08 22.80 -4.72
CA ASN A 684 0.23 23.97 -4.75
C ASN A 684 -0.96 23.90 -3.77
N SER A 685 -1.57 22.71 -3.60
CA SER A 685 -2.79 22.57 -2.78
C SER A 685 -2.51 22.34 -1.30
N ASN A 686 -1.37 21.75 -0.94
CA ASN A 686 -1.10 21.32 0.42
C ASN A 686 0.23 21.87 0.99
N LEU A 687 1.35 21.62 0.29
CA LEU A 687 2.67 21.85 0.88
C LEU A 687 3.06 23.32 0.91
N TRP A 688 2.76 24.06 -0.14
CA TRP A 688 3.03 25.50 -0.21
C TRP A 688 2.17 26.28 0.77
N PRO A 689 0.84 26.05 0.88
CA PRO A 689 0.03 26.65 1.94
C PRO A 689 0.52 26.34 3.35
N ASP A 690 0.90 25.08 3.64
CA ASP A 690 1.47 24.68 4.93
C ASP A 690 2.75 25.47 5.25
N LEU A 691 3.65 25.63 4.27
CA LEU A 691 4.89 26.39 4.41
C LEU A 691 4.60 27.87 4.71
N VAL A 692 3.74 28.49 3.92
CA VAL A 692 3.38 29.92 4.10
C VAL A 692 2.71 30.15 5.45
N GLN A 693 1.79 29.27 5.85
CA GLN A 693 1.14 29.34 7.15
C GLN A 693 2.16 29.14 8.28
N GLY A 694 3.05 28.16 8.16
CA GLY A 694 4.10 27.92 9.14
C GLY A 694 5.00 29.11 9.36
N ILE A 695 5.39 29.82 8.28
CA ILE A 695 6.18 31.03 8.36
C ILE A 695 5.39 32.15 9.06
N ARG A 696 4.10 32.33 8.72
CA ARG A 696 3.24 33.37 9.33
C ARG A 696 2.98 33.14 10.82
N THR A 697 2.80 31.87 11.23
CA THR A 697 2.50 31.50 12.63
C THR A 697 3.73 31.12 13.43
N ASN A 698 4.94 31.20 12.85
CA ASN A 698 6.21 30.75 13.42
C ASN A 698 6.16 29.28 13.93
N THR A 699 5.43 28.42 13.19
CA THR A 699 5.24 27.00 13.55
C THR A 699 6.25 26.13 12.81
N ILE A 700 7.31 25.73 13.51
CA ILE A 700 8.45 24.97 12.93
C ILE A 700 7.99 23.67 12.25
N SER A 701 7.02 22.96 12.82
CA SER A 701 6.52 21.70 12.25
C SER A 701 5.89 21.89 10.87
N LEU A 702 5.14 22.97 10.64
CA LEU A 702 4.54 23.31 9.33
C LEU A 702 5.61 23.76 8.33
N ILE A 703 6.61 24.54 8.77
CA ILE A 703 7.73 24.97 7.92
C ILE A 703 8.52 23.75 7.45
N LEU A 704 8.88 22.85 8.36
CA LEU A 704 9.62 21.64 8.02
C LEU A 704 8.79 20.72 7.11
N LYS A 705 7.51 20.52 7.42
CA LYS A 705 6.62 19.69 6.60
C LYS A 705 6.48 20.26 5.18
N GLY A 706 6.07 21.51 5.06
CA GLY A 706 5.85 22.16 3.75
C GLY A 706 7.15 22.34 2.96
N GLY A 707 8.21 22.82 3.60
CA GLY A 707 9.49 23.11 2.95
C GLY A 707 10.26 21.85 2.54
N LEU A 708 10.45 20.90 3.46
CA LEU A 708 11.22 19.69 3.21
C LEU A 708 10.54 18.78 2.17
N CYS A 709 9.22 18.62 2.29
CA CYS A 709 8.48 17.78 1.35
C CYS A 709 8.43 18.41 -0.06
N THR A 710 8.28 19.73 -0.16
CA THR A 710 8.37 20.44 -1.45
C THR A 710 9.76 20.29 -2.06
N ALA A 711 10.82 20.51 -1.29
CA ALA A 711 12.19 20.35 -1.76
C ALA A 711 12.47 18.92 -2.24
N ALA A 712 11.99 17.90 -1.53
CA ALA A 712 12.14 16.50 -1.92
C ALA A 712 11.45 16.20 -3.25
N ILE A 713 10.20 16.64 -3.44
CA ILE A 713 9.46 16.43 -4.70
C ILE A 713 10.16 17.14 -5.87
N VAL A 714 10.55 18.40 -5.69
CA VAL A 714 11.26 19.17 -6.72
C VAL A 714 12.59 18.51 -7.08
N PHE A 715 13.37 18.08 -6.08
CA PHE A 715 14.63 17.35 -6.30
C PHE A 715 14.39 16.08 -7.13
N LEU A 716 13.41 15.26 -6.76
CA LEU A 716 13.15 13.98 -7.44
C LEU A 716 12.68 14.20 -8.88
N ILE A 717 11.78 15.16 -9.13
CA ILE A 717 11.33 15.52 -10.48
C ILE A 717 12.50 16.02 -11.32
N THR A 718 13.37 16.89 -10.77
CA THR A 718 14.53 17.41 -11.45
C THR A 718 15.54 16.31 -11.77
N ALA A 719 15.84 15.43 -10.81
CA ALA A 719 16.75 14.30 -11.01
C ALA A 719 16.24 13.35 -12.12
N PHE A 720 14.93 13.07 -12.13
CA PHE A 720 14.33 12.25 -13.18
C PHE A 720 14.38 12.95 -14.55
N THR A 721 14.10 14.25 -14.62
CA THR A 721 14.17 15.03 -15.87
C THR A 721 15.58 15.01 -16.46
N ILE A 722 16.61 15.16 -15.62
CA ILE A 722 18.01 15.07 -16.06
C ILE A 722 18.30 13.64 -16.59
N LEU A 723 17.86 12.60 -15.86
CA LEU A 723 18.02 11.23 -16.30
C LEU A 723 17.37 11.00 -17.67
N LEU A 724 16.13 11.43 -17.83
CA LEU A 724 15.37 11.24 -19.07
C LEU A 724 16.05 11.98 -20.25
N ALA A 725 16.47 13.22 -20.04
CA ALA A 725 17.16 14.00 -21.09
C ALA A 725 18.47 13.33 -21.52
N CYS A 726 19.29 12.85 -20.56
CA CYS A 726 20.51 12.11 -20.85
C CYS A 726 20.22 10.80 -21.58
N SER A 727 19.17 10.07 -21.20
CA SER A 727 18.77 8.81 -21.84
C SER A 727 18.29 9.01 -23.27
N ILE A 728 17.47 10.04 -23.53
CA ILE A 728 17.06 10.41 -24.90
C ILE A 728 18.29 10.71 -25.77
N GLY A 729 19.29 11.42 -25.23
CA GLY A 729 20.56 11.64 -25.92
C GLY A 729 21.29 10.35 -26.30
N GLU A 730 21.26 9.33 -25.41
CA GLU A 730 21.82 8.00 -25.71
C GLU A 730 20.98 7.23 -26.75
N TRP A 731 19.66 7.31 -26.72
CA TRP A 731 18.77 6.64 -27.68
C TRP A 731 18.90 7.19 -29.10
N MET A 732 19.22 8.48 -29.23
CA MET A 732 19.45 9.12 -30.54
C MET A 732 20.81 8.77 -31.17
N LYS A 733 21.78 8.33 -30.36
CA LYS A 733 23.05 7.84 -30.89
C LYS A 733 22.78 6.53 -31.59
N ARG A 734 22.99 6.47 -32.94
CA ARG A 734 22.93 5.22 -33.73
C ARG A 734 23.97 4.27 -33.14
N THR A 735 23.56 3.25 -32.42
CA THR A 735 24.45 2.18 -31.95
C THR A 735 24.93 1.41 -33.20
N PRO A 736 26.25 1.28 -33.47
CA PRO A 736 26.72 0.40 -34.51
C PRO A 736 26.25 -1.03 -34.21
N PRO A 737 25.96 -1.85 -35.23
CA PRO A 737 25.60 -3.24 -35.01
C PRO A 737 26.73 -3.94 -34.26
N ASP A 738 26.38 -4.75 -33.27
CA ASP A 738 27.29 -5.54 -32.46
C ASP A 738 28.24 -6.36 -33.32
N PRO A 739 29.58 -6.16 -33.23
CA PRO A 739 30.53 -6.91 -34.05
C PRO A 739 30.50 -8.42 -33.83
N GLY A 740 29.85 -8.92 -32.78
CA GLY A 740 29.68 -10.35 -32.50
C GLY A 740 28.67 -11.10 -33.38
N ARG A 741 27.95 -10.42 -34.30
CA ARG A 741 26.92 -11.03 -35.15
C ARG A 741 27.36 -11.31 -36.61
N SER A 742 28.55 -10.90 -37.00
CA SER A 742 29.09 -11.11 -38.36
C SER A 742 29.83 -12.46 -38.56
N GLY A 743 29.83 -13.33 -37.54
CA GLY A 743 30.59 -14.57 -37.54
C GLY A 743 29.79 -15.88 -37.57
N LYS A 744 28.62 -15.94 -38.26
CA LYS A 744 28.01 -17.23 -38.63
C LYS A 744 27.27 -17.09 -39.98
N GLY A 745 28.00 -17.22 -41.01
CA GLY A 745 27.44 -17.30 -42.33
C GLY A 745 28.55 -17.19 -43.40
N THR A 746 29.23 -18.26 -43.66
CA THR A 746 29.88 -18.74 -44.86
C THR A 746 31.14 -19.57 -44.49
N ASP A 747 30.93 -20.82 -44.18
CA ASP A 747 31.89 -21.86 -44.56
C ASP A 747 31.08 -22.94 -45.28
N SER A 748 30.95 -22.69 -46.56
CA SER A 748 30.61 -23.71 -47.53
C SER A 748 31.91 -24.09 -48.23
N GLY A 749 32.32 -25.33 -48.05
CA GLY A 749 33.09 -25.99 -49.09
C GLY A 749 34.59 -26.14 -48.87
N GLY A 750 35.01 -27.37 -48.73
CA GLY A 750 36.41 -27.78 -48.88
C GLY A 750 36.62 -29.21 -48.41
N ILE A 751 36.30 -30.12 -49.31
CA ILE A 751 36.71 -31.52 -49.27
C ILE A 751 38.24 -31.61 -49.12
N GLN A 752 38.73 -32.29 -48.08
CA GLN A 752 39.66 -33.43 -48.18
C GLN A 752 39.74 -34.13 -46.81
#